data_f06f6e8fa38d90bba980061ad080de4b
#
_entry.id   f06f6e8fa38d90bba980061ad080de4b
#
_cell.length_a   1.000
_cell.length_b   1.000
_cell.length_c   1.000
_cell.angle_alpha   90.00
_cell.angle_beta   90.00
_cell.angle_gamma   90.00
#
_symmetry.space_group_name_H-M   'P 1'
#
loop_
_entity.id
_entity.type
_entity.pdbx_description
1 polymer ?
#
loop_
_entity_poly.entity_id
_entity_poly.type
_entity_poly.pdbx_seq_one_letter_code
_entity_poly.pdbx_strand_id
1 'polypeptide(L)'
;MIEIYPSLLDGEPLERHPIGRRMTIHSWLTANSPGYRCHDVHPFSIGVVPAEVALCDDLTDKQKKAHEEFIHPGEWAERIIDRGDIVRIYKLPRGTDPFTITAALFKGAQSVFRMFMPQLPGMPTNPGQGASLSETSARGNKVKLGDAIREVAGRRLIYPDYILPPRKYFAGPREQWTEMLLCIGRGRFQIAEGAAKIGDTSFLALGADASFQIFEPGQNVSGHPASVWWHLVEEVGASSTGNAGLDLTESSNLTPNPSATTFTFSGTNIIISAGAGSFPSDWVAGTILRVEAMYPYSVNDGGGTDRDVVTGDIAQLGLDVGDEIEVVGTNGGLYLVNDITSTSMTLNYSNGSPANALQTGSGNAAIGPRGLRYRITAYSAQQLTVERLTSAGGVDVDWPGFTALNSSTSRVTIDPTSLEGGWRGPFPACPVSEKTNFVEIDVFCPEGLCGVGREGQIYQISTYYDIQWRDMAIGGAWTTVSKNHAGSSLDQQGFTDGIPLPYMMRPEFRIRKVFVNQGGNSTSEYRDRTQWYGMRARLQAPSSYAGVTTMAVRYRSSDRIAAQTESRVSVEATRMLPTRQNGAWTPEIATRDIVPFLCYIAKERGYTDADLDLEELDRLDAIWKARGDTFDMIYEDGKVTVAQIMDDVLAAGYAEKTIKRGVISAARDEPRTTFGHMYSPQNMDGPLRISISAPSEDDYDGVDVEFVNANGWIEDTVQCRLPGDVGRKVEKITAVGVTDRNRAWRYGMRRRMAQRYRRTEYSFDTGLDALNSEFWDYVALAGDVPGPGLAQSAYLKSFVTSGNSVLIESSEPLDWSLLNSPALYLRRPDGTVSGGYPATRIDDYRLSIPSIDFVPDVSWEIEPPHLLLGNPYPALISSIDPNGNTAASVRAVNYDPRVYTYDNASAPT
;
A
#
# COMPACT_ATOMS: atom_id res chain seq x y z
N MET A 1 -27.02 -0.18 25.31
CA MET A 1 -26.89 -1.65 25.15
C MET A 1 -25.44 -1.96 24.76
N ILE A 2 -24.80 -3.01 25.31
CA ILE A 2 -23.47 -3.44 24.88
C ILE A 2 -23.65 -4.75 24.14
N GLU A 3 -23.11 -4.80 22.93
CA GLU A 3 -23.19 -5.94 22.01
C GLU A 3 -21.80 -6.44 21.69
N ILE A 4 -21.54 -7.75 21.83
CA ILE A 4 -20.24 -8.37 21.54
C ILE A 4 -20.34 -9.17 20.26
N TYR A 5 -19.49 -8.83 19.27
CA TYR A 5 -19.46 -9.46 17.95
C TYR A 5 -18.24 -10.37 17.78
N PRO A 6 -18.35 -11.46 17.00
CA PRO A 6 -17.22 -12.35 16.75
C PRO A 6 -16.12 -11.70 15.85
N SER A 7 -16.48 -10.70 15.06
CA SER A 7 -15.57 -9.97 14.15
C SER A 7 -16.16 -8.62 13.75
N LEU A 8 -15.42 -7.82 12.99
CA LEU A 8 -15.90 -6.56 12.37
C LEU A 8 -16.88 -6.79 11.20
N LEU A 9 -17.04 -8.03 10.74
CA LEU A 9 -17.97 -8.37 9.66
C LEU A 9 -19.42 -8.34 10.14
N ASP A 10 -20.35 -8.15 9.21
CA ASP A 10 -21.78 -8.17 9.50
C ASP A 10 -22.21 -9.56 10.03
N GLY A 11 -23.01 -9.56 11.06
CA GLY A 11 -23.49 -10.78 11.72
C GLY A 11 -24.28 -10.44 12.98
N GLU A 12 -24.83 -11.45 13.62
CA GLU A 12 -25.50 -11.27 14.90
C GLU A 12 -24.50 -11.19 16.05
N PRO A 13 -24.77 -10.38 17.10
CA PRO A 13 -23.91 -10.32 18.27
C PRO A 13 -23.94 -11.64 19.05
N LEU A 14 -22.80 -12.07 19.54
CA LEU A 14 -22.64 -13.23 20.39
C LEU A 14 -23.32 -13.04 21.75
N GLU A 15 -23.23 -11.85 22.30
CA GLU A 15 -23.74 -11.49 23.61
C GLU A 15 -24.31 -10.07 23.60
N ARG A 16 -25.35 -9.84 24.43
CA ARG A 16 -25.95 -8.52 24.64
C ARG A 16 -26.09 -8.25 26.15
N HIS A 17 -25.55 -7.13 26.61
CA HIS A 17 -25.60 -6.70 28.00
C HIS A 17 -26.27 -5.32 28.12
N PRO A 18 -27.26 -5.17 28.99
CA PRO A 18 -27.90 -3.87 29.21
C PRO A 18 -26.95 -2.93 29.97
N ILE A 19 -26.91 -1.65 29.59
CA ILE A 19 -26.25 -0.62 30.37
C ILE A 19 -27.16 -0.19 31.51
N GLY A 20 -26.87 -0.65 32.72
CA GLY A 20 -27.70 -0.41 33.92
C GLY A 20 -27.54 0.99 34.53
N ARG A 21 -26.36 1.57 34.40
CA ARG A 21 -25.99 2.90 34.93
C ARG A 21 -24.96 3.57 34.05
N ARG A 22 -24.84 4.86 34.14
CA ARG A 22 -23.78 5.64 33.50
C ARG A 22 -22.42 5.20 34.05
N MET A 23 -21.48 4.84 33.14
CA MET A 23 -20.14 4.36 33.46
C MET A 23 -19.18 4.59 32.29
N THR A 24 -17.87 4.47 32.52
CA THR A 24 -16.89 4.50 31.44
C THR A 24 -16.74 3.11 30.79
N ILE A 25 -16.30 3.08 29.54
CA ILE A 25 -15.98 1.83 28.82
C ILE A 25 -14.97 1.00 29.65
N HIS A 26 -13.94 1.65 30.18
CA HIS A 26 -12.95 1.01 31.07
C HIS A 26 -13.59 0.34 32.30
N SER A 27 -14.50 1.04 32.97
CA SER A 27 -15.17 0.49 34.17
C SER A 27 -16.00 -0.77 33.82
N TRP A 28 -16.66 -0.76 32.65
CA TRP A 28 -17.40 -1.93 32.22
C TRP A 28 -16.48 -3.11 31.86
N LEU A 29 -15.38 -2.85 31.11
CA LEU A 29 -14.41 -3.87 30.75
C LEU A 29 -13.74 -4.50 31.97
N THR A 30 -13.37 -3.69 32.95
CA THR A 30 -12.79 -4.17 34.21
C THR A 30 -13.72 -5.12 34.97
N ALA A 31 -15.03 -4.82 34.93
CA ALA A 31 -16.04 -5.65 35.62
C ALA A 31 -16.41 -6.93 34.87
N ASN A 32 -16.35 -6.94 33.53
CA ASN A 32 -16.95 -7.98 32.70
C ASN A 32 -15.95 -8.75 31.81
N SER A 33 -14.70 -8.33 31.74
CA SER A 33 -13.66 -8.98 30.92
C SER A 33 -12.51 -9.49 31.81
N PRO A 34 -12.51 -10.77 32.21
CA PRO A 34 -11.44 -11.35 33.01
C PRO A 34 -10.08 -11.21 32.30
N GLY A 35 -9.10 -10.60 33.00
CA GLY A 35 -7.76 -10.36 32.44
C GLY A 35 -7.59 -9.05 31.67
N TYR A 36 -8.61 -8.20 31.60
CA TYR A 36 -8.48 -6.85 31.07
C TYR A 36 -7.57 -5.99 31.95
N ARG A 37 -6.59 -5.36 31.33
CA ARG A 37 -5.71 -4.35 31.96
C ARG A 37 -5.64 -3.12 31.06
N CYS A 38 -5.71 -1.94 31.63
CA CYS A 38 -5.89 -0.68 30.90
C CYS A 38 -4.79 -0.37 29.85
N HIS A 39 -3.58 -0.90 30.06
CA HIS A 39 -2.41 -0.61 29.21
C HIS A 39 -1.97 -1.76 28.30
N ASP A 40 -2.74 -2.85 28.25
CA ASP A 40 -2.45 -3.99 27.38
C ASP A 40 -3.04 -3.78 25.97
N VAL A 41 -2.39 -4.35 24.96
CA VAL A 41 -2.97 -4.43 23.62
C VAL A 41 -4.13 -5.44 23.67
N HIS A 42 -5.34 -4.96 23.45
CA HIS A 42 -6.53 -5.79 23.54
C HIS A 42 -6.94 -6.36 22.18
N PRO A 43 -7.32 -7.66 22.10
CA PRO A 43 -7.73 -8.30 20.87
C PRO A 43 -9.19 -7.96 20.49
N PHE A 44 -9.59 -6.71 20.67
CA PHE A 44 -10.93 -6.23 20.30
C PHE A 44 -10.93 -4.74 20.01
N SER A 45 -11.91 -4.30 19.23
CA SER A 45 -12.18 -2.91 18.89
C SER A 45 -13.55 -2.52 19.42
N ILE A 46 -13.73 -1.27 19.83
CA ILE A 46 -14.98 -0.75 20.41
C ILE A 46 -15.52 0.40 19.57
N GLY A 47 -16.76 0.27 19.14
CA GLY A 47 -17.53 1.32 18.51
C GLY A 47 -18.72 1.74 19.37
N VAL A 48 -19.07 3.01 19.35
CA VAL A 48 -20.21 3.57 20.08
C VAL A 48 -21.15 4.27 19.11
N VAL A 49 -22.43 3.89 19.15
CA VAL A 49 -23.52 4.62 18.48
C VAL A 49 -24.21 5.46 19.56
N PRO A 50 -24.18 6.78 19.46
CA PRO A 50 -24.80 7.68 20.46
C PRO A 50 -26.30 7.45 20.61
N ALA A 51 -26.83 7.73 21.79
CA ALA A 51 -28.23 7.51 22.13
C ALA A 51 -29.21 8.22 21.18
N GLU A 52 -28.85 9.39 20.66
CA GLU A 52 -29.66 10.17 19.72
C GLU A 52 -29.89 9.40 18.39
N VAL A 53 -28.92 8.64 17.93
CA VAL A 53 -29.00 7.79 16.74
C VAL A 53 -29.56 6.41 17.09
N ALA A 54 -29.15 5.85 18.21
CA ALA A 54 -29.54 4.50 18.65
C ALA A 54 -31.04 4.37 18.90
N LEU A 55 -31.69 5.43 19.44
CA LEU A 55 -33.11 5.50 19.77
C LEU A 55 -34.00 5.99 18.59
N CYS A 56 -33.43 6.27 17.43
CA CYS A 56 -34.21 6.69 16.27
C CYS A 56 -34.84 5.47 15.60
N ASP A 57 -36.17 5.37 15.67
CA ASP A 57 -36.96 4.25 15.11
C ASP A 57 -36.99 4.24 13.56
N ASP A 58 -36.74 5.38 12.93
CA ASP A 58 -36.73 5.52 11.47
C ASP A 58 -35.43 5.00 10.79
N LEU A 59 -34.39 4.67 11.58
CA LEU A 59 -33.13 4.19 11.08
C LEU A 59 -33.01 2.67 11.21
N THR A 60 -32.64 2.02 10.11
CA THR A 60 -32.28 0.59 10.13
C THR A 60 -30.95 0.35 10.86
N ASP A 61 -30.71 -0.86 11.35
CA ASP A 61 -29.46 -1.22 12.04
C ASP A 61 -28.20 -0.94 11.19
N LYS A 62 -28.31 -1.10 9.86
CA LYS A 62 -27.24 -0.77 8.91
C LYS A 62 -26.97 0.75 8.84
N GLN A 63 -28.01 1.58 8.93
CA GLN A 63 -27.87 3.03 8.98
C GLN A 63 -27.33 3.48 10.34
N LYS A 64 -27.78 2.88 11.44
CA LYS A 64 -27.21 3.12 12.78
C LYS A 64 -25.73 2.74 12.84
N LYS A 65 -25.32 1.66 12.17
CA LYS A 65 -23.91 1.26 12.05
C LYS A 65 -23.04 2.29 11.28
N ALA A 66 -23.61 3.01 10.34
CA ALA A 66 -22.89 4.07 9.61
C ALA A 66 -22.55 5.30 10.49
N HIS A 67 -23.22 5.45 11.63
CA HIS A 67 -22.97 6.49 12.64
C HIS A 67 -22.15 5.97 13.83
N GLU A 68 -21.54 4.80 13.74
CA GLU A 68 -20.70 4.21 14.77
C GLU A 68 -19.34 4.91 14.84
N GLU A 69 -19.03 5.44 16.01
CA GLU A 69 -17.75 6.07 16.31
C GLU A 69 -16.83 5.05 17.00
N PHE A 70 -15.71 4.72 16.36
CA PHE A 70 -14.70 3.83 16.95
C PHE A 70 -13.86 4.60 17.96
N ILE A 71 -13.86 4.12 19.21
CA ILE A 71 -13.18 4.77 20.33
C ILE A 71 -11.78 4.19 20.49
N HIS A 72 -10.79 5.06 20.51
CA HIS A 72 -9.40 4.67 20.70
C HIS A 72 -9.18 4.04 22.10
N PRO A 73 -8.36 3.01 22.27
CA PRO A 73 -8.11 2.38 23.57
C PRO A 73 -7.69 3.34 24.68
N GLY A 74 -6.93 4.39 24.35
CA GLY A 74 -6.54 5.45 25.30
C GLY A 74 -7.71 6.26 25.87
N GLU A 75 -8.84 6.31 25.15
CA GLU A 75 -10.02 7.08 25.52
C GLU A 75 -11.05 6.25 26.32
N TRP A 76 -10.85 4.94 26.47
CA TRP A 76 -11.80 4.06 27.16
C TRP A 76 -11.97 4.40 28.65
N ALA A 77 -10.96 5.00 29.27
CA ALA A 77 -11.02 5.46 30.65
C ALA A 77 -11.89 6.71 30.82
N GLU A 78 -11.98 7.54 29.80
CA GLU A 78 -12.68 8.84 29.82
C GLU A 78 -14.05 8.77 29.14
N ARG A 79 -14.20 7.92 28.13
CA ARG A 79 -15.45 7.81 27.37
C ARG A 79 -16.56 7.22 28.23
N ILE A 80 -17.52 8.05 28.53
CA ILE A 80 -18.72 7.70 29.31
C ILE A 80 -19.76 7.12 28.35
N ILE A 81 -20.37 5.99 28.75
CA ILE A 81 -21.49 5.35 28.07
C ILE A 81 -22.75 5.44 28.94
N ASP A 82 -23.89 5.67 28.29
CA ASP A 82 -25.17 5.86 28.97
C ASP A 82 -26.24 4.86 28.48
N ARG A 83 -27.41 4.84 29.15
CA ARG A 83 -28.48 3.85 28.88
C ARG A 83 -29.02 3.85 27.45
N GLY A 84 -28.92 4.94 26.72
CA GLY A 84 -29.37 5.04 25.34
C GLY A 84 -28.37 4.57 24.30
N ASP A 85 -27.11 4.50 24.66
CA ASP A 85 -26.05 4.17 23.72
C ASP A 85 -26.05 2.70 23.30
N ILE A 86 -25.59 2.43 22.05
CA ILE A 86 -25.23 1.08 21.61
C ILE A 86 -23.70 1.02 21.52
N VAL A 87 -23.10 0.20 22.37
CA VAL A 87 -21.65 -0.04 22.40
C VAL A 87 -21.38 -1.40 21.77
N ARG A 88 -20.62 -1.45 20.71
CA ARG A 88 -20.28 -2.67 20.00
C ARG A 88 -18.81 -3.04 20.24
N ILE A 89 -18.59 -4.24 20.73
CA ILE A 89 -17.26 -4.79 20.99
C ILE A 89 -17.01 -5.89 19.95
N TYR A 90 -16.05 -5.66 19.07
CA TYR A 90 -15.67 -6.59 18.00
C TYR A 90 -14.43 -7.38 18.41
N LYS A 91 -14.53 -8.69 18.51
CA LYS A 91 -13.36 -9.55 18.76
C LYS A 91 -12.47 -9.59 17.52
N LEU A 92 -11.19 -9.31 17.72
CA LEU A 92 -10.18 -9.45 16.66
C LEU A 92 -9.59 -10.86 16.74
N PRO A 93 -9.35 -11.54 15.59
CA PRO A 93 -8.79 -12.90 15.59
C PRO A 93 -7.43 -12.92 16.31
N ARG A 94 -7.23 -13.88 17.20
CA ARG A 94 -5.91 -14.17 17.80
C ARG A 94 -5.04 -14.86 16.74
N GLY A 95 -4.33 -14.12 15.98
CA GLY A 95 -3.15 -14.51 15.24
C GLY A 95 -2.17 -13.40 15.43
N THR A 96 -0.90 -13.69 15.45
CA THR A 96 0.17 -12.70 15.36
C THR A 96 -0.04 -11.89 14.07
N ASP A 97 -1.02 -11.00 14.14
CA ASP A 97 -1.32 -10.09 13.05
C ASP A 97 -0.49 -8.83 13.28
N PRO A 98 0.51 -8.59 12.44
CA PRO A 98 1.28 -7.35 12.46
C PRO A 98 0.40 -6.12 12.24
N PHE A 99 -0.87 -6.32 11.82
CA PHE A 99 -1.80 -5.25 11.47
C PHE A 99 -2.25 -4.38 12.65
N THR A 100 -2.34 -4.92 13.86
CA THR A 100 -2.82 -4.12 15.02
C THR A 100 -1.74 -3.23 15.61
N ILE A 101 -0.49 -3.66 15.56
CA ILE A 101 0.67 -2.82 15.90
C ILE A 101 0.91 -1.79 14.79
N THR A 102 0.67 -2.19 13.53
CA THR A 102 0.84 -1.32 12.36
C THR A 102 -0.25 -0.23 12.29
N ALA A 103 -1.47 -0.44 12.73
CA ALA A 103 -2.52 0.59 12.60
C ALA A 103 -2.30 1.79 13.56
N ALA A 104 -1.75 1.58 14.76
CA ALA A 104 -1.36 2.68 15.65
C ALA A 104 -0.04 3.33 15.17
N LEU A 105 0.91 2.54 14.69
CA LEU A 105 2.11 3.04 14.00
C LEU A 105 1.75 3.68 12.64
N PHE A 106 0.67 3.22 11.95
CA PHE A 106 0.23 3.75 10.67
C PHE A 106 -0.35 5.15 10.74
N LYS A 107 -1.09 5.52 11.78
CA LYS A 107 -1.51 6.91 11.98
C LYS A 107 -0.31 7.80 12.29
N GLY A 108 0.64 7.32 13.09
CA GLY A 108 1.91 8.00 13.35
C GLY A 108 2.80 8.05 12.08
N ALA A 109 2.98 6.94 11.38
CA ALA A 109 3.84 6.88 10.19
C ALA A 109 3.22 7.56 8.95
N GLN A 110 1.89 7.55 8.78
CA GLN A 110 1.25 8.38 7.74
C GLN A 110 1.34 9.87 8.04
N SER A 111 1.32 10.28 9.31
CA SER A 111 1.59 11.67 9.67
C SER A 111 3.05 12.03 9.41
N VAL A 112 3.99 11.17 9.81
CA VAL A 112 5.43 11.31 9.55
C VAL A 112 5.72 11.37 8.06
N PHE A 113 5.10 10.53 7.24
CA PHE A 113 5.33 10.53 5.79
C PHE A 113 4.56 11.60 5.02
N ARG A 114 3.41 12.06 5.51
CA ARG A 114 2.78 13.30 4.99
C ARG A 114 3.62 14.54 5.30
N MET A 115 4.40 14.52 6.36
CA MET A 115 5.40 15.55 6.69
C MET A 115 6.62 15.52 5.77
N PHE A 116 6.97 14.39 5.18
CA PHE A 116 8.07 14.30 4.19
C PHE A 116 7.75 14.98 2.86
N MET A 117 6.51 15.43 2.67
CA MET A 117 6.11 16.29 1.56
C MET A 117 5.65 17.64 2.09
N PRO A 118 6.53 18.61 2.28
CA PRO A 118 6.10 19.96 2.61
C PRO A 118 5.20 20.46 1.47
N GLN A 119 3.94 20.71 1.79
CA GLN A 119 3.09 21.53 0.96
C GLN A 119 3.57 22.97 1.12
N LEU A 120 4.25 23.49 0.11
CA LEU A 120 4.48 24.92 0.05
C LEU A 120 3.13 25.63 -0.21
N PRO A 121 2.76 26.58 0.63
CA PRO A 121 1.73 27.54 0.27
C PRO A 121 2.22 28.31 -0.97
N GLY A 122 1.33 28.51 -1.94
CA GLY A 122 1.61 29.44 -3.02
C GLY A 122 1.95 30.80 -2.43
N MET A 123 3.22 31.24 -2.55
CA MET A 123 3.58 32.59 -2.14
C MET A 123 2.94 33.60 -3.06
N PRO A 124 2.38 34.71 -2.53
CA PRO A 124 2.00 35.82 -3.37
C PRO A 124 3.28 36.42 -3.98
N THR A 125 3.31 36.49 -5.29
CA THR A 125 4.37 37.16 -6.01
C THR A 125 4.28 38.66 -5.76
N ASN A 126 5.10 39.17 -4.86
CA ASN A 126 5.32 40.59 -4.73
C ASN A 126 6.29 41.06 -5.83
N PRO A 127 5.97 42.10 -6.60
CA PRO A 127 6.90 42.65 -7.59
C PRO A 127 8.12 43.24 -6.86
N GLY A 128 9.27 42.62 -7.04
CA GLY A 128 10.55 43.01 -6.43
C GLY A 128 11.27 41.93 -5.63
N GLN A 129 10.71 40.75 -5.48
CA GLN A 129 11.42 39.58 -4.96
C GLN A 129 12.13 38.85 -6.10
N GLY A 130 13.36 38.40 -5.85
CA GLY A 130 14.11 37.56 -6.79
C GLY A 130 13.41 36.21 -7.05
N ALA A 131 13.88 35.48 -8.06
CA ALA A 131 13.31 34.16 -8.39
C ALA A 131 13.39 33.19 -7.21
N SER A 132 12.28 32.52 -6.90
CA SER A 132 12.23 31.51 -5.87
C SER A 132 12.98 30.24 -6.31
N LEU A 133 13.58 29.53 -5.37
CA LEU A 133 14.03 28.17 -5.63
C LEU A 133 12.80 27.31 -5.92
N SER A 134 12.75 26.73 -7.14
CA SER A 134 11.66 25.84 -7.53
C SER A 134 11.74 24.54 -6.72
N GLU A 135 10.91 24.41 -5.71
CA GLU A 135 10.75 23.16 -4.99
C GLU A 135 9.87 22.20 -5.79
N THR A 136 10.48 21.13 -6.25
CA THR A 136 9.76 20.04 -6.89
C THR A 136 9.34 19.03 -5.83
N SER A 137 8.08 19.05 -5.43
CA SER A 137 7.54 17.97 -4.62
C SER A 137 7.22 16.79 -5.52
N ALA A 138 7.82 15.63 -5.25
CA ALA A 138 7.45 14.36 -5.90
C ALA A 138 6.06 13.91 -5.38
N ARG A 139 4.99 14.60 -5.83
CA ARG A 139 3.61 14.28 -5.46
C ARG A 139 3.11 13.11 -6.29
N GLY A 140 3.34 11.87 -5.87
CA GLY A 140 2.69 10.80 -6.61
C GLY A 140 3.26 9.42 -6.47
N ASN A 141 4.51 9.29 -6.10
CA ASN A 141 5.02 8.01 -5.63
C ASN A 141 4.51 7.82 -4.20
N LYS A 142 3.99 6.63 -3.89
CA LYS A 142 3.32 6.37 -2.61
C LYS A 142 4.27 5.76 -1.61
N VAL A 143 4.00 6.03 -0.35
CA VAL A 143 4.57 5.29 0.76
C VAL A 143 3.60 4.20 1.11
N LYS A 144 4.07 2.96 1.05
CA LYS A 144 3.31 1.77 1.42
C LYS A 144 4.05 1.06 2.55
N LEU A 145 3.80 1.47 3.77
CA LEU A 145 4.33 0.80 4.96
C LEU A 145 3.37 -0.32 5.37
N GLY A 146 3.85 -1.57 5.31
CA GLY A 146 3.05 -2.74 5.66
C GLY A 146 2.06 -3.21 4.59
N ASP A 147 1.97 -2.53 3.45
CA ASP A 147 1.18 -2.96 2.31
C ASP A 147 1.93 -4.01 1.47
N ALA A 148 1.18 -4.79 0.70
CA ALA A 148 1.76 -5.76 -0.22
C ALA A 148 2.63 -5.07 -1.29
N ILE A 149 3.82 -5.63 -1.53
CA ILE A 149 4.65 -5.22 -2.66
C ILE A 149 3.92 -5.63 -3.94
N ARG A 150 3.84 -4.70 -4.89
CA ARG A 150 3.15 -4.96 -6.16
C ARG A 150 3.74 -6.14 -6.92
N GLU A 151 2.85 -6.96 -7.47
CA GLU A 151 3.17 -8.01 -8.43
C GLU A 151 2.82 -7.50 -9.84
N VAL A 152 3.73 -7.62 -10.77
CA VAL A 152 3.55 -7.12 -12.13
C VAL A 152 3.67 -8.26 -13.13
N ALA A 153 2.67 -8.37 -13.99
CA ALA A 153 2.67 -9.24 -15.14
C ALA A 153 2.92 -8.44 -16.43
N GLY A 154 3.73 -8.98 -17.33
CA GLY A 154 3.95 -8.39 -18.65
C GLY A 154 4.61 -7.01 -18.58
N ARG A 155 4.13 -6.08 -19.42
CA ARG A 155 4.64 -4.72 -19.55
C ARG A 155 3.64 -3.69 -19.03
N ARG A 156 4.08 -2.83 -18.10
CA ARG A 156 3.23 -1.81 -17.51
C ARG A 156 3.98 -0.51 -17.25
N LEU A 157 3.26 0.60 -17.28
CA LEU A 157 3.71 1.84 -16.67
C LEU A 157 3.53 1.73 -15.15
N ILE A 158 4.61 1.90 -14.42
CA ILE A 158 4.68 1.74 -12.98
C ILE A 158 5.06 3.10 -12.37
N TYR A 159 4.40 3.47 -11.30
CA TYR A 159 4.80 4.56 -10.40
C TYR A 159 5.42 3.90 -9.17
N PRO A 160 6.77 3.81 -9.10
CA PRO A 160 7.44 3.08 -8.03
C PRO A 160 7.15 3.66 -6.65
N ASP A 161 7.08 2.81 -5.62
CA ASP A 161 6.83 3.22 -4.25
C ASP A 161 8.13 3.56 -3.51
N TYR A 162 8.08 4.47 -2.52
CA TYR A 162 9.26 4.78 -1.71
C TYR A 162 9.66 3.59 -0.84
N ILE A 163 10.96 3.25 -0.86
CA ILE A 163 11.59 2.32 0.09
C ILE A 163 12.14 3.09 1.29
N LEU A 164 12.78 4.23 1.00
CA LEU A 164 13.36 5.13 1.98
C LEU A 164 12.78 6.53 1.80
N PRO A 165 12.75 7.34 2.86
CA PRO A 165 12.39 8.74 2.76
C PRO A 165 13.28 9.47 1.74
N PRO A 166 12.71 10.31 0.86
CA PRO A 166 13.50 11.08 -0.08
C PRO A 166 14.38 12.10 0.66
N ARG A 167 15.65 12.21 0.26
CA ARG A 167 16.56 13.24 0.74
C ARG A 167 16.53 14.43 -0.20
N LYS A 168 16.24 15.62 0.34
CA LYS A 168 16.41 16.89 -0.37
C LYS A 168 17.56 17.65 0.28
N TYR A 169 18.45 18.24 -0.51
CA TYR A 169 19.58 19.00 -0.02
C TYR A 169 20.01 20.04 -1.02
N PHE A 170 20.73 21.06 -0.55
CA PHE A 170 21.29 22.09 -1.38
C PHE A 170 22.75 21.75 -1.69
N ALA A 171 23.05 21.44 -2.95
CA ALA A 171 24.42 21.24 -3.43
C ALA A 171 25.12 22.57 -3.73
N GLY A 172 24.36 23.63 -3.87
CA GLY A 172 24.81 25.01 -4.06
C GLY A 172 23.69 25.97 -3.68
N PRO A 173 23.97 27.27 -3.56
CA PRO A 173 23.05 28.28 -3.03
C PRO A 173 21.67 28.31 -3.72
N ARG A 174 21.60 27.92 -4.97
CA ARG A 174 20.38 27.88 -5.80
C ARG A 174 20.20 26.53 -6.45
N GLU A 175 20.84 25.51 -5.95
CA GLU A 175 20.86 24.18 -6.52
C GLU A 175 20.38 23.14 -5.50
N GLN A 176 19.11 22.79 -5.59
CA GLN A 176 18.50 21.78 -4.74
C GLN A 176 18.42 20.45 -5.50
N TRP A 177 18.89 19.39 -4.86
CA TRP A 177 18.81 18.03 -5.35
C TRP A 177 17.84 17.20 -4.51
N THR A 178 17.21 16.26 -5.19
CA THR A 178 16.39 15.22 -4.55
C THR A 178 16.96 13.85 -4.89
N GLU A 179 17.16 13.03 -3.88
CA GLU A 179 17.56 11.63 -3.98
C GLU A 179 16.49 10.75 -3.37
N MET A 180 16.15 9.65 -4.03
CA MET A 180 15.14 8.71 -3.56
C MET A 180 15.45 7.29 -3.99
N LEU A 181 15.13 6.33 -3.14
CA LEU A 181 15.17 4.91 -3.44
C LEU A 181 13.74 4.38 -3.53
N LEU A 182 13.41 3.82 -4.69
CA LEU A 182 12.06 3.41 -5.05
C LEU A 182 12.00 1.91 -5.31
N CYS A 183 10.85 1.28 -5.05
CA CYS A 183 10.53 -0.11 -5.37
C CYS A 183 9.69 -0.16 -6.66
N ILE A 184 10.22 -0.80 -7.70
CA ILE A 184 9.48 -1.03 -8.95
C ILE A 184 8.44 -2.13 -8.73
N GLY A 185 8.82 -3.21 -8.06
CA GLY A 185 7.96 -4.35 -7.81
C GLY A 185 8.76 -5.62 -7.51
N ARG A 186 8.05 -6.71 -7.31
CA ARG A 186 8.63 -8.02 -7.02
C ARG A 186 9.30 -8.61 -8.26
N GLY A 187 10.50 -9.19 -8.08
CA GLY A 187 11.28 -9.88 -9.12
C GLY A 187 12.06 -8.94 -10.02
N ARG A 188 12.49 -9.43 -11.18
CA ARG A 188 13.36 -8.74 -12.13
C ARG A 188 12.55 -8.09 -13.26
N PHE A 189 13.03 -6.94 -13.74
CA PHE A 189 12.40 -6.19 -14.81
C PHE A 189 13.42 -5.76 -15.87
N GLN A 190 12.98 -5.79 -17.13
CA GLN A 190 13.66 -5.12 -18.22
C GLN A 190 13.03 -3.73 -18.41
N ILE A 191 13.88 -2.70 -18.43
CA ILE A 191 13.48 -1.31 -18.63
C ILE A 191 14.17 -0.83 -19.90
N ALA A 192 13.37 -0.36 -20.86
CA ALA A 192 13.90 0.17 -22.10
C ALA A 192 14.57 1.55 -21.87
N GLU A 193 15.53 1.90 -22.70
CA GLU A 193 16.12 3.22 -22.70
C GLU A 193 15.06 4.30 -22.94
N GLY A 194 15.05 5.34 -22.10
CA GLY A 194 14.03 6.40 -22.16
C GLY A 194 12.66 6.07 -21.57
N ALA A 195 12.46 4.84 -21.06
CA ALA A 195 11.20 4.43 -20.43
C ALA A 195 10.95 5.02 -19.05
N ALA A 196 11.97 5.56 -18.39
CA ALA A 196 11.85 6.26 -17.12
C ALA A 196 11.60 7.75 -17.34
N LYS A 197 10.65 8.32 -16.59
CA LYS A 197 10.23 9.72 -16.70
C LYS A 197 10.04 10.36 -15.33
N ILE A 198 10.16 11.69 -15.29
CA ILE A 198 9.66 12.54 -14.20
C ILE A 198 8.54 13.37 -14.81
N GLY A 199 7.30 13.17 -14.33
CA GLY A 199 6.13 13.68 -15.02
C GLY A 199 6.07 13.15 -16.47
N ASP A 200 6.02 14.03 -17.44
CA ASP A 200 6.00 13.67 -18.86
C ASP A 200 7.38 13.67 -19.52
N THR A 201 8.43 14.12 -18.81
CA THR A 201 9.77 14.27 -19.37
C THR A 201 10.64 13.05 -19.06
N SER A 202 11.26 12.48 -20.09
CA SER A 202 12.18 11.36 -19.90
C SER A 202 13.47 11.79 -19.20
N PHE A 203 14.08 10.90 -18.40
CA PHE A 203 15.38 11.16 -17.79
C PHE A 203 16.46 11.47 -18.84
N LEU A 204 16.37 10.88 -20.01
CA LEU A 204 17.29 11.14 -21.13
C LEU A 204 17.20 12.61 -21.59
N ALA A 205 15.99 13.18 -21.64
CA ALA A 205 15.78 14.58 -22.04
C ALA A 205 16.19 15.59 -20.96
N LEU A 206 16.26 15.16 -19.68
CA LEU A 206 16.75 15.98 -18.58
C LEU A 206 18.28 16.04 -18.50
N GLY A 207 18.98 15.09 -19.13
CA GLY A 207 20.43 15.06 -19.21
C GLY A 207 21.10 15.03 -17.84
N ALA A 208 22.02 15.97 -17.56
CA ALA A 208 22.75 16.04 -16.30
C ALA A 208 21.88 16.42 -15.08
N ASP A 209 20.67 16.93 -15.30
CA ASP A 209 19.77 17.38 -14.24
C ASP A 209 19.02 16.20 -13.56
N ALA A 210 19.04 15.03 -14.18
CA ALA A 210 18.42 13.85 -13.60
C ALA A 210 19.13 12.55 -14.02
N SER A 211 19.22 11.60 -13.11
CA SER A 211 19.77 10.27 -13.34
C SER A 211 19.04 9.22 -12.55
N PHE A 212 19.07 7.99 -13.03
CA PHE A 212 18.59 6.86 -12.28
C PHE A 212 19.50 5.64 -12.45
N GLN A 213 19.43 4.74 -11.50
CA GLN A 213 20.10 3.44 -11.55
C GLN A 213 19.15 2.35 -11.07
N ILE A 214 19.12 1.24 -11.80
CA ILE A 214 18.33 0.07 -11.42
C ILE A 214 19.23 -0.93 -10.72
N PHE A 215 18.72 -1.50 -9.63
CA PHE A 215 19.35 -2.59 -8.90
C PHE A 215 18.43 -3.80 -8.93
N GLU A 216 18.98 -4.94 -9.32
CA GLU A 216 18.27 -6.22 -9.35
C GLU A 216 17.98 -6.73 -7.93
N PRO A 217 17.03 -7.67 -7.76
CA PRO A 217 16.74 -8.27 -6.46
C PRO A 217 17.99 -8.80 -5.77
N GLY A 218 18.22 -8.36 -4.52
CA GLY A 218 19.38 -8.74 -3.72
C GLY A 218 20.72 -8.07 -4.08
N GLN A 219 20.74 -7.23 -5.11
CA GLN A 219 21.94 -6.47 -5.46
C GLN A 219 22.28 -5.44 -4.37
N ASN A 220 23.58 -5.24 -4.11
CA ASN A 220 24.06 -4.28 -3.12
C ASN A 220 23.83 -2.85 -3.60
N VAL A 221 23.09 -2.05 -2.82
CA VAL A 221 22.78 -0.64 -3.07
C VAL A 221 23.61 0.33 -2.23
N SER A 222 24.36 -0.15 -1.23
CA SER A 222 25.01 0.68 -0.20
C SER A 222 26.03 1.72 -0.73
N GLY A 223 26.46 1.59 -1.97
CA GLY A 223 27.35 2.58 -2.61
C GLY A 223 26.63 3.77 -3.26
N HIS A 224 25.32 3.75 -3.36
CA HIS A 224 24.54 4.80 -4.01
C HIS A 224 23.99 5.80 -2.99
N PRO A 225 24.11 7.14 -3.20
CA PRO A 225 23.63 8.15 -2.25
C PRO A 225 22.16 8.01 -1.86
N ALA A 226 21.28 7.64 -2.80
CA ALA A 226 19.86 7.44 -2.55
C ALA A 226 19.54 6.22 -1.65
N SER A 227 20.51 5.33 -1.40
CA SER A 227 20.32 4.18 -0.51
C SER A 227 20.53 4.49 0.97
N VAL A 228 20.86 5.72 1.30
CA VAL A 228 21.04 6.17 2.69
C VAL A 228 19.69 6.49 3.30
N TRP A 229 19.43 5.93 4.46
CA TRP A 229 18.23 6.29 5.22
C TRP A 229 18.44 7.61 5.96
N TRP A 230 17.68 8.62 5.59
CA TRP A 230 17.66 9.91 6.24
C TRP A 230 16.39 10.07 7.06
N HIS A 231 16.57 10.24 8.36
CA HIS A 231 15.48 10.59 9.26
C HIS A 231 15.36 12.11 9.33
N LEU A 232 14.23 12.63 8.88
CA LEU A 232 13.90 14.06 8.99
C LEU A 232 13.38 14.38 10.39
N VAL A 233 13.81 15.50 10.93
CA VAL A 233 13.33 16.02 12.21
C VAL A 233 12.16 16.96 11.96
N GLU A 234 11.01 16.59 12.49
CA GLU A 234 9.74 17.25 12.20
C GLU A 234 9.67 18.66 12.76
N GLU A 235 10.27 18.89 13.90
CA GLU A 235 10.31 20.19 14.58
C GLU A 235 11.06 21.26 13.77
N VAL A 236 11.88 20.81 12.80
CA VAL A 236 12.64 21.67 11.93
C VAL A 236 12.22 21.42 10.50
N GLY A 237 11.48 22.32 9.89
CA GLY A 237 11.10 22.22 8.47
C GLY A 237 9.70 21.69 8.19
N ALA A 238 8.98 21.13 9.16
CA ALA A 238 7.56 20.86 9.06
C ALA A 238 6.79 21.88 9.89
N SER A 239 5.88 22.57 9.28
CA SER A 239 5.08 23.56 9.98
C SER A 239 3.60 23.23 9.86
N SER A 240 2.96 22.98 10.97
CA SER A 240 1.49 22.92 11.06
C SER A 240 0.82 24.25 10.66
N THR A 241 1.59 25.35 10.64
CA THR A 241 1.14 26.70 10.31
C THR A 241 1.47 27.14 8.89
N GLY A 242 2.08 26.27 8.06
CA GLY A 242 2.36 26.55 6.66
C GLY A 242 3.69 27.27 6.36
N ASN A 243 4.48 27.63 7.36
CA ASN A 243 5.82 28.20 7.17
C ASN A 243 6.87 27.11 7.36
N ALA A 244 7.62 26.79 6.31
CA ALA A 244 8.77 25.90 6.40
C ALA A 244 9.94 26.63 7.09
N GLY A 245 10.56 25.98 8.07
CA GLY A 245 11.74 26.48 8.75
C GLY A 245 11.50 27.38 9.97
N LEU A 246 12.52 27.52 10.78
CA LEU A 246 12.53 28.33 12.00
C LEU A 246 13.41 29.56 11.76
N ASP A 247 12.87 30.76 11.91
CA ASP A 247 13.64 31.98 11.78
C ASP A 247 14.75 32.02 12.84
N LEU A 248 15.99 32.23 12.39
CA LEU A 248 17.12 32.46 13.26
C LEU A 248 17.15 33.94 13.63
N THR A 249 16.99 34.20 14.89
CA THR A 249 17.19 35.55 15.44
C THR A 249 18.62 35.71 15.94
N GLU A 250 19.06 36.96 16.06
CA GLU A 250 20.35 37.25 16.68
C GLU A 250 20.45 36.67 18.11
N SER A 251 21.70 36.34 18.51
CA SER A 251 21.97 36.15 19.94
C SER A 251 21.75 37.47 20.60
N SER A 252 20.62 37.61 21.33
CA SER A 252 20.55 38.74 22.25
C SER A 252 21.54 38.52 23.38
N ASN A 253 22.39 39.48 23.62
CA ASN A 253 23.21 39.52 24.81
C ASN A 253 22.31 39.91 26.02
N LEU A 254 21.28 39.10 26.25
CA LEU A 254 20.41 39.32 27.41
C LEU A 254 21.21 39.11 28.69
N THR A 255 20.99 39.97 29.62
CA THR A 255 21.67 39.91 30.92
C THR A 255 21.29 38.60 31.62
N PRO A 256 22.29 37.78 32.03
CA PRO A 256 22.01 36.54 32.75
C PRO A 256 21.26 36.79 34.05
N ASN A 257 20.52 35.78 34.50
CA ASN A 257 19.89 35.83 35.82
C ASN A 257 20.94 36.04 36.91
N PRO A 258 20.77 37.00 37.82
CA PRO A 258 21.66 37.19 38.95
C PRO A 258 21.75 35.94 39.82
N SER A 259 22.95 35.44 40.09
CA SER A 259 23.13 34.30 40.97
C SER A 259 22.60 34.60 42.38
N ALA A 260 21.91 33.65 42.99
CA ALA A 260 21.35 33.71 44.34
C ALA A 260 20.04 34.49 44.52
N THR A 261 19.26 34.70 43.48
CA THR A 261 17.90 35.28 43.60
C THR A 261 16.88 34.20 44.02
N THR A 262 16.03 34.55 44.98
CA THR A 262 14.93 33.69 45.42
C THR A 262 13.67 34.04 44.65
N PHE A 263 13.09 33.04 43.97
CA PHE A 263 11.88 33.22 43.19
C PHE A 263 10.66 32.60 43.87
N THR A 264 9.51 33.20 43.68
CA THR A 264 8.21 32.65 44.05
C THR A 264 7.41 32.50 42.77
N PHE A 265 6.82 31.30 42.56
CA PHE A 265 5.97 30.99 41.43
C PHE A 265 4.49 30.99 41.86
N SER A 266 3.65 31.72 41.17
CA SER A 266 2.23 31.82 41.52
C SER A 266 1.39 32.05 40.26
N GLY A 267 0.52 31.12 39.94
CA GLY A 267 -0.24 31.14 38.68
C GLY A 267 0.70 31.25 37.50
N THR A 268 0.55 32.27 36.67
CA THR A 268 1.44 32.51 35.51
C THR A 268 2.62 33.44 35.83
N ASN A 269 2.88 33.73 37.12
CA ASN A 269 3.87 34.73 37.51
C ASN A 269 5.13 34.10 38.15
N ILE A 270 6.28 34.67 37.81
CA ILE A 270 7.56 34.45 38.47
C ILE A 270 7.92 35.75 39.21
N ILE A 271 8.07 35.68 40.51
CA ILE A 271 8.17 36.85 41.37
C ILE A 271 9.49 36.80 42.15
N ILE A 272 10.23 37.93 42.20
CA ILE A 272 11.40 38.12 43.06
C ILE A 272 10.94 38.76 44.39
N SER A 273 11.38 38.20 45.53
CA SER A 273 11.09 38.77 46.84
C SER A 273 11.69 40.16 46.95
N ALA A 274 10.92 41.08 47.55
CA ALA A 274 11.36 42.49 47.81
C ALA A 274 12.71 42.53 48.50
N GLY A 275 13.68 43.30 47.98
CA GLY A 275 15.03 43.43 48.50
C GLY A 275 16.03 42.38 48.02
N ALA A 276 15.60 41.39 47.21
CA ALA A 276 16.45 40.30 46.69
C ALA A 276 16.97 40.54 45.28
N GLY A 277 16.93 41.75 44.77
CA GLY A 277 17.33 42.09 43.39
C GLY A 277 16.17 42.45 42.48
N SER A 278 16.43 42.46 41.19
CA SER A 278 15.39 42.70 40.16
C SER A 278 15.69 41.85 38.91
N PHE A 279 14.63 41.55 38.16
CA PHE A 279 14.83 41.00 36.81
C PHE A 279 15.59 41.98 35.93
N PRO A 280 16.50 41.50 35.08
CA PRO A 280 17.16 42.33 34.10
C PRO A 280 16.19 43.12 33.24
N SER A 281 16.51 44.39 32.98
CA SER A 281 15.59 45.30 32.24
C SER A 281 15.49 44.97 30.74
N ASP A 282 16.40 44.18 30.24
CA ASP A 282 16.39 43.66 28.86
C ASP A 282 15.50 42.42 28.66
N TRP A 283 14.90 41.88 29.74
CA TRP A 283 13.93 40.79 29.65
C TRP A 283 12.52 41.33 29.34
N VAL A 284 12.32 41.70 28.10
CA VAL A 284 11.04 42.31 27.67
C VAL A 284 10.00 41.25 27.29
N ALA A 285 8.76 41.68 27.09
CA ALA A 285 7.71 40.80 26.56
C ALA A 285 8.15 40.18 25.21
N GLY A 286 7.93 38.87 25.03
CA GLY A 286 8.41 38.08 23.91
C GLY A 286 9.71 37.30 24.21
N THR A 287 10.47 37.66 25.26
CA THR A 287 11.61 36.86 25.69
C THR A 287 11.19 35.48 26.15
N ILE A 288 11.91 34.46 25.74
CA ILE A 288 11.61 33.07 26.09
C ILE A 288 12.62 32.63 27.20
N LEU A 289 12.07 32.00 28.20
CA LEU A 289 12.82 31.53 29.35
C LEU A 289 12.81 30.01 29.45
N ARG A 290 13.92 29.44 29.84
CA ARG A 290 14.00 28.10 30.41
C ARG A 290 14.05 28.21 31.91
N VAL A 291 13.15 27.49 32.58
CA VAL A 291 13.11 27.42 34.04
C VAL A 291 13.58 26.04 34.47
N GLU A 292 14.71 25.97 35.16
CA GLU A 292 15.22 24.75 35.79
C GLU A 292 15.05 24.83 37.29
N ALA A 293 14.45 23.82 37.89
CA ALA A 293 14.30 23.74 39.34
C ALA A 293 14.94 22.46 39.91
N MET A 294 15.57 22.60 41.07
CA MET A 294 16.10 21.46 41.82
C MET A 294 15.02 20.91 42.73
N TYR A 295 14.69 19.64 42.54
CA TYR A 295 13.71 18.94 43.38
C TYR A 295 14.39 17.89 44.24
N PRO A 296 14.03 17.74 45.53
CA PRO A 296 14.44 16.61 46.32
C PRO A 296 13.76 15.33 45.77
N TYR A 297 14.55 14.30 45.55
CA TYR A 297 14.06 13.00 45.14
C TYR A 297 14.77 11.87 45.86
N SER A 298 14.14 10.71 45.91
CA SER A 298 14.73 9.48 46.42
C SER A 298 14.51 8.38 45.41
N VAL A 299 15.45 7.49 45.27
CA VAL A 299 15.35 6.30 44.43
C VAL A 299 15.26 5.07 45.31
N ASN A 300 14.23 4.28 45.11
CA ASN A 300 14.04 2.98 45.72
C ASN A 300 14.26 1.90 44.70
N ASP A 301 15.03 0.85 45.03
CA ASP A 301 15.28 -0.29 44.18
C ASP A 301 13.97 -1.05 43.88
N GLY A 302 13.65 -1.24 42.61
CA GLY A 302 12.49 -2.01 42.14
C GLY A 302 12.68 -3.51 42.25
N GLY A 303 13.93 -3.98 42.44
CA GLY A 303 14.31 -5.38 42.57
C GLY A 303 14.54 -6.09 41.22
N GLY A 304 15.73 -6.59 40.97
CA GLY A 304 16.07 -7.43 39.85
C GLY A 304 16.01 -6.73 38.48
N THR A 305 15.03 -7.09 37.68
CA THR A 305 14.79 -6.52 36.32
C THR A 305 13.71 -5.43 36.31
N ASP A 306 13.05 -5.20 37.43
CA ASP A 306 11.98 -4.21 37.54
C ASP A 306 12.59 -2.78 37.60
N ARG A 307 11.81 -1.78 37.18
CA ARG A 307 12.22 -0.39 37.17
C ARG A 307 12.36 0.13 38.60
N ASP A 308 13.41 0.90 38.81
CA ASP A 308 13.55 1.64 40.08
C ASP A 308 12.49 2.73 40.20
N VAL A 309 12.07 2.99 41.43
CA VAL A 309 11.00 3.96 41.72
C VAL A 309 11.62 5.26 42.22
N VAL A 310 11.40 6.31 41.45
CA VAL A 310 11.79 7.68 41.84
C VAL A 310 10.62 8.31 42.60
N THR A 311 10.86 8.73 43.85
CA THR A 311 9.86 9.34 44.71
C THR A 311 10.21 10.80 45.02
N GLY A 312 9.19 11.67 45.11
CA GLY A 312 9.35 13.10 45.38
C GLY A 312 8.10 13.90 45.03
N ASP A 313 8.19 15.20 45.05
CA ASP A 313 7.11 16.11 44.67
C ASP A 313 6.94 16.23 43.17
N ILE A 314 6.59 15.13 42.55
CA ILE A 314 6.63 14.91 41.09
C ILE A 314 5.38 15.47 40.40
N ALA A 315 4.23 15.50 41.07
CA ALA A 315 2.98 16.09 40.55
C ALA A 315 3.13 17.57 40.13
N GLN A 316 4.15 18.25 40.70
CA GLN A 316 4.41 19.66 40.41
C GLN A 316 5.14 19.89 39.09
N LEU A 317 5.69 18.83 38.47
CA LEU A 317 6.47 18.94 37.24
C LEU A 317 5.59 19.04 35.99
N GLY A 318 4.29 18.64 36.08
CA GLY A 318 3.39 18.62 34.95
C GLY A 318 3.84 17.65 33.84
N LEU A 319 4.38 16.50 34.29
CA LEU A 319 4.86 15.45 33.39
C LEU A 319 3.77 14.44 33.07
N ASP A 320 3.79 13.92 31.81
CA ASP A 320 2.96 12.82 31.34
C ASP A 320 3.81 11.60 31.02
N VAL A 321 3.16 10.44 30.91
CA VAL A 321 3.81 9.20 30.44
C VAL A 321 4.32 9.38 29.02
N GLY A 322 5.60 9.09 28.81
CA GLY A 322 6.29 9.28 27.55
C GLY A 322 7.11 10.58 27.44
N ASP A 323 6.96 11.50 28.40
CA ASP A 323 7.77 12.71 28.41
C ASP A 323 9.26 12.40 28.64
N GLU A 324 10.10 13.16 27.96
CA GLU A 324 11.55 13.11 28.17
C GLU A 324 11.97 14.05 29.28
N ILE A 325 12.64 13.53 30.28
CA ILE A 325 13.16 14.30 31.39
C ILE A 325 14.68 14.25 31.47
N GLU A 326 15.29 15.34 31.93
CA GLU A 326 16.71 15.43 32.25
C GLU A 326 16.89 15.39 33.76
N VAL A 327 17.60 14.36 34.26
CA VAL A 327 18.01 14.26 35.63
C VAL A 327 19.46 14.72 35.73
N VAL A 328 19.77 15.61 36.68
CA VAL A 328 21.13 16.11 36.91
C VAL A 328 21.63 15.62 38.29
N GLY A 329 22.87 15.26 38.39
CA GLY A 329 23.46 14.75 39.63
C GLY A 329 23.81 13.27 39.58
N THR A 330 23.62 12.52 40.69
CA THR A 330 24.09 11.15 40.85
C THR A 330 23.54 10.17 39.77
N ASN A 331 22.29 10.33 39.39
CA ASN A 331 21.65 9.57 38.32
C ASN A 331 21.55 10.41 37.04
N GLY A 332 22.48 11.33 36.84
CA GLY A 332 22.43 12.24 35.67
C GLY A 332 22.28 11.50 34.34
N GLY A 333 21.32 11.96 33.53
CA GLY A 333 21.00 11.39 32.24
C GLY A 333 19.63 11.79 31.74
N LEU A 334 19.30 11.29 30.55
CA LEU A 334 17.99 11.45 29.93
C LEU A 334 17.16 10.18 30.09
N TYR A 335 15.96 10.38 30.51
CA TYR A 335 15.01 9.31 30.76
C TYR A 335 13.66 9.62 30.13
N LEU A 336 12.89 8.57 29.87
CA LEU A 336 11.48 8.67 29.48
C LEU A 336 10.61 8.26 30.66
N VAL A 337 9.59 9.05 30.96
CA VAL A 337 8.59 8.71 31.97
C VAL A 337 7.83 7.48 31.52
N ASN A 338 7.91 6.39 32.28
CA ASN A 338 7.20 5.16 32.00
C ASN A 338 5.83 5.10 32.70
N ASP A 339 5.79 5.52 33.96
CA ASP A 339 4.57 5.62 34.75
C ASP A 339 4.76 6.74 35.79
N ILE A 340 3.69 7.46 36.12
CA ILE A 340 3.76 8.61 37.03
C ILE A 340 2.51 8.69 37.90
N THR A 341 2.75 8.97 39.17
CA THR A 341 1.72 9.29 40.18
C THR A 341 2.00 10.65 40.78
N SER A 342 1.19 11.13 41.74
CA SER A 342 1.44 12.37 42.44
C SER A 342 2.74 12.41 43.25
N THR A 343 3.29 11.25 43.62
CA THR A 343 4.45 11.16 44.54
C THR A 343 5.57 10.25 44.01
N SER A 344 5.37 9.52 42.92
CA SER A 344 6.33 8.59 42.39
C SER A 344 6.27 8.49 40.87
N MET A 345 7.40 8.15 40.25
CA MET A 345 7.48 7.80 38.84
C MET A 345 8.45 6.64 38.63
N THR A 346 8.23 5.88 37.54
CA THR A 346 9.21 4.95 37.01
C THR A 346 9.72 5.42 35.66
N LEU A 347 10.98 5.12 35.38
CA LEU A 347 11.66 5.65 34.20
C LEU A 347 12.10 4.53 33.24
N ASN A 348 12.23 4.90 32.01
CA ASN A 348 13.01 4.15 31.01
C ASN A 348 14.28 4.93 30.67
N TYR A 349 15.38 4.23 30.39
CA TYR A 349 16.51 4.87 29.74
C TYR A 349 16.12 5.39 28.35
N SER A 350 16.89 6.33 27.83
CA SER A 350 16.65 6.92 26.49
C SER A 350 16.58 5.91 25.32
N ASN A 351 17.07 4.69 25.54
CA ASN A 351 16.95 3.56 24.59
C ASN A 351 15.65 2.74 24.74
N GLY A 352 14.73 3.16 25.62
CA GLY A 352 13.47 2.50 25.91
C GLY A 352 13.54 1.33 26.88
N SER A 353 14.75 0.91 27.33
CA SER A 353 14.89 -0.15 28.34
C SER A 353 14.53 0.32 29.75
N PRO A 354 14.03 -0.56 30.65
CA PRO A 354 13.75 -0.23 32.02
C PRO A 354 14.93 0.42 32.76
N ALA A 355 14.73 1.54 33.45
CA ALA A 355 15.74 2.12 34.30
C ALA A 355 15.73 1.38 35.67
N ASN A 356 16.53 0.32 35.77
CA ASN A 356 16.61 -0.63 36.87
C ASN A 356 18.02 -0.68 37.51
N ALA A 357 18.84 0.31 37.25
CA ALA A 357 20.20 0.39 37.78
C ALA A 357 20.51 1.84 38.25
N LEU A 358 19.50 2.54 38.72
CA LEU A 358 19.69 3.85 39.33
C LEU A 358 20.34 3.70 40.70
N GLN A 359 21.17 4.64 41.08
CA GLN A 359 21.73 4.67 42.45
C GLN A 359 20.62 4.97 43.44
N THR A 360 20.37 4.05 44.35
CA THR A 360 19.40 4.23 45.43
C THR A 360 19.86 5.26 46.46
N GLY A 361 18.89 5.98 47.03
CA GLY A 361 19.11 6.99 48.05
C GLY A 361 18.41 8.29 47.76
N SER A 362 18.66 9.26 48.63
CA SER A 362 18.08 10.61 48.56
C SER A 362 19.08 11.62 48.05
N GLY A 363 18.62 12.55 47.23
CA GLY A 363 19.43 13.64 46.67
C GLY A 363 18.57 14.80 46.21
N ASN A 364 19.24 15.90 45.84
CA ASN A 364 18.61 17.01 45.11
C ASN A 364 19.13 17.03 43.70
N ALA A 365 18.25 16.98 42.71
CA ALA A 365 18.61 17.09 41.34
C ALA A 365 17.62 17.95 40.56
N ALA A 366 18.07 18.59 39.51
CA ALA A 366 17.17 19.19 38.58
C ALA A 366 16.48 18.03 37.84
N ILE A 367 15.20 17.84 38.11
CA ILE A 367 14.34 16.94 37.37
C ILE A 367 13.31 17.82 36.67
N GLY A 368 13.31 17.84 35.39
CA GLY A 368 12.35 18.66 34.68
C GLY A 368 12.11 18.16 33.27
N PRO A 369 10.94 18.43 32.73
CA PRO A 369 10.64 18.10 31.34
C PRO A 369 11.59 18.89 30.46
N ARG A 370 12.22 18.16 29.54
CA ARG A 370 13.11 18.74 28.56
C ARG A 370 12.31 19.49 27.50
N GLY A 371 12.72 20.73 27.21
CA GLY A 371 12.10 21.54 26.15
C GLY A 371 10.91 22.40 26.60
N LEU A 372 10.50 22.38 27.87
CA LEU A 372 9.52 23.35 28.35
C LEU A 372 10.10 24.76 28.39
N ARG A 373 9.38 25.65 27.74
CA ARG A 373 9.74 27.04 27.56
C ARG A 373 8.61 27.92 28.03
N TYR A 374 8.95 29.09 28.48
CA TYR A 374 8.00 30.10 28.97
C TYR A 374 8.28 31.41 28.25
N ARG A 375 7.29 31.98 27.62
CA ARG A 375 7.38 33.29 26.98
C ARG A 375 6.94 34.36 27.96
N ILE A 376 7.72 35.40 28.11
CA ILE A 376 7.31 36.56 28.91
C ILE A 376 6.19 37.31 28.16
N THR A 377 5.05 37.47 28.84
CA THR A 377 3.92 38.25 28.32
C THR A 377 3.86 39.64 28.94
N ALA A 378 4.36 39.78 30.18
CA ALA A 378 4.52 41.07 30.84
C ALA A 378 5.75 41.09 31.77
N TYR A 379 6.42 42.22 31.79
CA TYR A 379 7.65 42.45 32.59
C TYR A 379 7.48 43.56 33.59
N SER A 380 7.98 43.32 34.78
CA SER A 380 8.32 44.34 35.75
C SER A 380 9.64 43.97 36.49
N ALA A 381 10.25 44.93 37.15
CA ALA A 381 11.53 44.67 37.87
C ALA A 381 11.43 43.56 38.94
N GLN A 382 10.23 43.27 39.45
CA GLN A 382 10.00 42.29 40.50
C GLN A 382 9.14 41.10 40.07
N GLN A 383 8.52 41.15 38.88
CA GLN A 383 7.61 40.12 38.45
C GLN A 383 7.65 39.95 36.92
N LEU A 384 7.71 38.71 36.47
CA LEU A 384 7.45 38.30 35.09
C LEU A 384 6.11 37.59 35.07
N THR A 385 5.29 37.91 34.07
CA THR A 385 4.14 37.07 33.70
C THR A 385 4.53 36.31 32.48
N VAL A 386 4.29 34.97 32.48
CA VAL A 386 4.71 34.08 31.41
C VAL A 386 3.57 33.20 30.95
N GLU A 387 3.70 32.69 29.73
CA GLU A 387 2.89 31.59 29.18
C GLU A 387 3.80 30.42 28.83
N ARG A 388 3.32 29.19 29.05
CA ARG A 388 4.06 27.98 28.66
C ARG A 388 3.96 27.78 27.14
N LEU A 389 5.04 27.32 26.54
CA LEU A 389 5.07 26.96 25.14
C LEU A 389 5.13 25.45 25.00
N THR A 390 4.42 24.93 23.98
CA THR A 390 4.54 23.53 23.53
C THR A 390 5.92 23.29 22.91
N SER A 391 6.31 22.04 22.74
CA SER A 391 7.54 21.65 22.03
C SER A 391 7.61 22.23 20.60
N ALA A 392 6.46 22.44 19.96
CA ALA A 392 6.33 23.08 18.64
C ALA A 392 6.43 24.62 18.67
N GLY A 393 6.56 25.25 19.86
CA GLY A 393 6.68 26.69 20.02
C GLY A 393 5.37 27.48 20.06
N GLY A 394 4.22 26.81 19.96
CA GLY A 394 2.89 27.42 20.17
C GLY A 394 2.57 27.60 21.64
N VAL A 395 1.55 28.40 21.96
CA VAL A 395 1.09 28.57 23.34
C VAL A 395 0.38 27.31 23.81
N ASP A 396 0.76 26.83 24.98
CA ASP A 396 0.08 25.71 25.64
C ASP A 396 -1.15 26.24 26.40
N VAL A 397 -2.31 26.10 25.80
CA VAL A 397 -3.59 26.61 26.32
C VAL A 397 -4.11 25.82 27.52
N ASP A 398 -3.62 24.59 27.69
CA ASP A 398 -4.03 23.69 28.78
C ASP A 398 -3.16 23.83 30.03
N TRP A 399 -2.11 24.65 29.96
CA TRP A 399 -1.26 24.88 31.10
C TRP A 399 -1.96 25.69 32.23
N PRO A 400 -2.18 25.12 33.43
CA PRO A 400 -2.91 25.80 34.52
C PRO A 400 -2.08 26.85 35.23
N GLY A 401 -0.85 27.09 34.83
CA GLY A 401 0.12 27.92 35.57
C GLY A 401 1.00 27.09 36.49
N PHE A 402 1.91 27.76 37.17
CA PHE A 402 2.79 27.12 38.17
C PHE A 402 1.94 26.75 39.39
N THR A 403 1.72 25.49 39.61
CA THR A 403 0.80 24.99 40.65
C THR A 403 1.49 24.82 42.00
N ALA A 404 2.81 24.69 42.05
CA ALA A 404 3.51 24.49 43.31
C ALA A 404 5.04 24.59 43.27
N LEU A 405 5.66 25.35 42.40
CA LEU A 405 7.07 25.70 42.56
C LEU A 405 7.19 26.60 43.78
N ASN A 406 7.83 26.12 44.87
CA ASN A 406 8.09 26.91 46.06
C ASN A 406 9.58 27.19 46.19
N SER A 407 9.92 28.45 46.36
CA SER A 407 11.31 28.97 46.43
C SER A 407 12.15 28.47 47.62
N SER A 408 11.51 27.92 48.66
CA SER A 408 12.23 27.55 49.89
C SER A 408 12.96 26.21 49.81
N THR A 409 12.71 25.37 48.85
CA THR A 409 13.26 24.01 48.77
C THR A 409 14.01 23.69 47.46
N SER A 410 13.98 24.59 46.47
CA SER A 410 14.51 24.30 45.14
C SER A 410 15.41 25.42 44.63
N ARG A 411 16.60 25.06 44.15
CA ARG A 411 17.44 25.98 43.39
C ARG A 411 16.80 26.13 42.01
N VAL A 412 16.43 27.37 41.66
CA VAL A 412 15.85 27.67 40.34
C VAL A 412 16.86 28.46 39.52
N THR A 413 17.10 28.03 38.32
CA THR A 413 17.86 28.76 37.31
C THR A 413 16.93 29.18 36.18
N ILE A 414 16.91 30.44 35.85
CA ILE A 414 16.18 30.98 34.71
C ILE A 414 17.20 31.43 33.67
N ASP A 415 17.20 30.79 32.53
CA ASP A 415 18.17 31.06 31.47
C ASP A 415 17.47 31.63 30.21
N PRO A 416 17.57 32.97 30.02
CA PRO A 416 16.98 33.61 28.86
C PRO A 416 17.84 33.44 27.61
N THR A 417 19.12 33.07 27.76
CA THR A 417 20.05 32.99 26.63
C THR A 417 19.97 31.68 25.88
N SER A 418 19.27 30.69 26.37
CA SER A 418 19.15 29.40 25.72
C SER A 418 18.04 29.36 24.66
N LEU A 419 17.30 30.44 24.43
CA LEU A 419 16.08 30.43 23.67
C LEU A 419 15.94 31.58 22.69
N GLU A 420 14.94 32.44 22.77
CA GLU A 420 14.69 33.48 21.77
C GLU A 420 15.76 34.59 21.84
N GLY A 421 16.16 35.11 20.72
CA GLY A 421 17.31 36.01 20.60
C GLY A 421 18.64 35.29 20.63
N GLY A 422 18.63 33.94 20.65
CA GLY A 422 19.80 33.10 20.64
C GLY A 422 19.54 31.76 20.00
N TRP A 423 19.21 30.76 20.77
CA TRP A 423 19.13 29.40 20.29
C TRP A 423 17.73 28.99 19.89
N ARG A 424 17.63 28.33 18.71
CA ARG A 424 16.47 27.52 18.30
C ARG A 424 16.78 26.07 18.59
N GLY A 425 15.88 25.34 19.22
CA GLY A 425 16.11 24.02 19.77
C GLY A 425 16.36 24.06 21.30
N PRO A 426 16.88 23.00 21.90
CA PRO A 426 17.42 21.82 21.24
C PRO A 426 16.34 20.84 20.73
N PHE A 427 16.65 20.18 19.58
CA PHE A 427 15.83 19.12 19.03
C PHE A 427 16.64 17.85 18.86
N PRO A 428 16.08 16.66 19.21
CA PRO A 428 16.73 15.37 18.94
C PRO A 428 16.84 15.13 17.46
N ALA A 429 18.00 14.65 16.98
CA ALA A 429 18.20 14.39 15.56
C ALA A 429 17.68 13.03 15.09
N CYS A 430 17.43 12.10 16.00
CA CYS A 430 16.91 10.77 15.67
C CYS A 430 15.97 10.24 16.76
N PRO A 431 15.11 9.24 16.40
CA PRO A 431 14.19 8.61 17.34
C PRO A 431 14.90 7.99 18.56
N VAL A 432 14.13 7.69 19.59
CA VAL A 432 14.64 7.17 20.88
C VAL A 432 15.48 5.90 20.74
N SER A 433 15.10 5.02 19.80
CA SER A 433 15.79 3.74 19.56
C SER A 433 16.99 3.82 18.61
N GLU A 434 17.20 4.99 17.99
CA GLU A 434 18.17 5.11 16.90
C GLU A 434 19.38 5.96 17.30
N LYS A 435 20.50 5.71 16.63
CA LYS A 435 21.73 6.46 16.78
C LYS A 435 22.30 6.84 15.44
N THR A 436 22.99 7.98 15.41
CA THR A 436 23.66 8.47 14.21
C THR A 436 25.08 8.97 14.53
N ASN A 437 25.92 9.00 13.50
CA ASN A 437 27.22 9.67 13.55
C ASN A 437 27.33 10.79 12.50
N PHE A 438 26.19 11.13 11.83
CA PHE A 438 26.21 12.19 10.84
C PHE A 438 24.82 12.83 10.72
N VAL A 439 24.78 14.15 10.80
CA VAL A 439 23.56 14.95 10.67
C VAL A 439 23.76 16.02 9.60
N GLU A 440 22.74 16.27 8.78
CA GLU A 440 22.69 17.41 7.88
C GLU A 440 21.71 18.45 8.37
N ILE A 441 22.11 19.70 8.25
CA ILE A 441 21.33 20.88 8.61
C ILE A 441 21.18 21.74 7.38
N ASP A 442 19.94 22.06 7.05
CA ASP A 442 19.63 22.99 5.96
C ASP A 442 19.36 24.37 6.52
N VAL A 443 20.03 25.35 5.94
CA VAL A 443 19.84 26.76 6.21
C VAL A 443 19.34 27.45 4.94
N PHE A 444 18.34 28.33 5.10
CA PHE A 444 17.64 28.93 3.98
C PHE A 444 17.49 30.44 4.18
N CYS A 445 17.77 31.20 3.14
CA CYS A 445 17.59 32.65 3.07
C CYS A 445 16.43 32.97 2.12
N PRO A 446 15.20 33.14 2.64
CA PRO A 446 13.98 33.26 1.84
C PRO A 446 13.90 34.55 1.03
N GLU A 447 14.61 35.58 1.45
CA GLU A 447 14.60 36.91 0.81
C GLU A 447 15.91 37.19 0.01
N GLY A 448 16.69 36.11 -0.20
CA GLY A 448 18.04 36.21 -0.73
C GLY A 448 19.09 36.46 0.34
N LEU A 449 20.35 36.61 -0.07
CA LEU A 449 21.46 36.92 0.81
C LEU A 449 22.30 38.01 0.08
N CYS A 450 22.07 39.27 0.40
CA CYS A 450 22.78 40.40 -0.21
C CYS A 450 22.58 41.70 0.57
N GLY A 451 23.54 42.64 0.38
CA GLY A 451 23.34 44.02 0.72
C GLY A 451 22.85 44.80 -0.49
N VAL A 452 21.87 45.68 -0.33
CA VAL A 452 21.35 46.55 -1.41
C VAL A 452 21.82 47.99 -1.17
N GLY A 453 22.55 48.54 -2.11
CA GLY A 453 22.99 49.93 -2.04
C GLY A 453 21.90 50.94 -2.35
N ARG A 454 22.12 52.21 -2.02
CA ARG A 454 21.14 53.29 -2.26
C ARG A 454 20.77 53.52 -3.71
N GLU A 455 21.62 53.11 -4.64
CA GLU A 455 21.39 53.17 -6.06
C GLU A 455 21.01 51.82 -6.69
N GLY A 456 20.65 50.83 -5.84
CA GLY A 456 20.25 49.51 -6.27
C GLY A 456 21.40 48.51 -6.54
N GLN A 457 22.64 48.88 -6.23
CA GLN A 457 23.78 47.97 -6.36
C GLN A 457 23.64 46.84 -5.36
N ILE A 458 23.97 45.61 -5.80
CA ILE A 458 23.97 44.41 -4.98
C ILE A 458 25.37 44.09 -4.47
N TYR A 459 25.53 43.94 -3.17
CA TYR A 459 26.79 43.61 -2.52
C TYR A 459 26.74 42.24 -1.91
N GLN A 460 27.90 41.56 -1.91
CA GLN A 460 28.06 40.30 -1.20
C GLN A 460 28.05 40.55 0.31
N ILE A 461 27.24 39.78 1.01
CA ILE A 461 27.24 39.72 2.47
C ILE A 461 27.31 38.25 2.91
N SER A 462 27.54 38.01 4.22
CA SER A 462 27.57 36.68 4.77
C SER A 462 26.59 36.57 5.92
N THR A 463 25.95 35.40 6.04
CA THR A 463 25.25 35.01 7.24
C THR A 463 26.14 34.12 8.08
N TYR A 464 26.18 34.36 9.38
CA TYR A 464 26.98 33.62 10.37
C TYR A 464 26.09 33.00 11.39
N TYR A 465 26.31 31.70 11.72
CA TYR A 465 25.53 30.97 12.71
C TYR A 465 26.37 29.90 13.40
N ASP A 466 26.00 29.65 14.67
CA ASP A 466 26.54 28.59 15.47
C ASP A 466 25.56 27.42 15.50
N ILE A 467 26.06 26.23 15.25
CA ILE A 467 25.37 24.95 15.46
C ILE A 467 26.00 24.34 16.70
N GLN A 468 25.17 23.99 17.68
CA GLN A 468 25.64 23.27 18.83
C GLN A 468 24.96 21.90 18.93
N TRP A 469 25.71 20.92 19.33
CA TRP A 469 25.21 19.56 19.54
C TRP A 469 25.80 18.97 20.83
N ARG A 470 25.09 18.01 21.41
CA ARG A 470 25.58 17.14 22.49
C ARG A 470 24.89 15.79 22.44
N ASP A 471 25.52 14.77 23.05
CA ASP A 471 24.90 13.45 23.20
C ASP A 471 23.85 13.49 24.30
N MET A 472 22.63 13.12 23.95
CA MET A 472 21.51 13.09 24.89
C MET A 472 21.70 12.08 26.04
N ALA A 473 22.42 10.99 25.80
CA ALA A 473 22.65 9.95 26.80
C ALA A 473 23.67 10.36 27.88
N ILE A 474 24.60 11.25 27.50
CA ILE A 474 25.68 11.70 28.42
C ILE A 474 25.33 13.07 29.03
N GLY A 475 24.61 13.90 28.28
CA GLY A 475 24.43 15.30 28.63
C GLY A 475 25.71 16.11 28.55
N GLY A 476 25.87 17.11 29.38
CA GLY A 476 27.13 17.86 29.56
C GLY A 476 27.27 19.05 28.60
N ALA A 477 28.54 19.43 28.34
CA ALA A 477 28.84 20.66 27.58
C ALA A 477 28.46 20.51 26.09
N TRP A 478 27.99 21.62 25.52
CA TRP A 478 27.71 21.73 24.10
C TRP A 478 28.99 21.83 23.28
N THR A 479 29.04 21.07 22.19
CA THR A 479 30.08 21.20 21.16
C THR A 479 29.60 22.18 20.10
N THR A 480 30.37 23.22 19.81
CA THR A 480 30.00 24.27 18.86
C THR A 480 30.69 24.07 17.51
N VAL A 481 29.94 24.21 16.45
CA VAL A 481 30.43 24.28 15.08
C VAL A 481 29.92 25.58 14.47
N SER A 482 30.80 26.52 14.22
CA SER A 482 30.48 27.81 13.57
C SER A 482 30.50 27.66 12.06
N LYS A 483 29.48 28.21 11.40
CA LYS A 483 29.34 28.19 9.95
C LYS A 483 29.06 29.59 9.41
N ASN A 484 29.40 29.78 8.15
CA ASN A 484 29.03 30.99 7.39
C ASN A 484 28.82 30.67 5.93
N HIS A 485 27.89 31.37 5.32
CA HIS A 485 27.66 31.35 3.89
C HIS A 485 27.58 32.77 3.35
N ALA A 486 28.15 32.97 2.18
CA ALA A 486 28.18 34.28 1.50
C ALA A 486 27.25 34.26 0.28
N GLY A 487 26.56 35.35 0.05
CA GLY A 487 25.70 35.52 -1.10
C GLY A 487 25.69 36.95 -1.64
N SER A 488 25.30 37.10 -2.89
CA SER A 488 25.16 38.40 -3.57
C SER A 488 23.94 38.40 -4.50
N SER A 489 22.82 37.78 -4.05
CA SER A 489 21.63 37.65 -4.86
C SER A 489 20.38 37.95 -4.05
N LEU A 490 19.42 38.59 -4.73
CA LEU A 490 18.06 38.81 -4.23
C LEU A 490 17.21 37.54 -4.27
N ASP A 491 17.63 36.53 -5.05
CA ASP A 491 16.93 35.25 -5.16
C ASP A 491 17.11 34.41 -3.88
N GLN A 492 16.16 33.57 -3.59
CA GLN A 492 16.21 32.61 -2.49
C GLN A 492 17.46 31.72 -2.58
N GLN A 493 18.13 31.51 -1.47
CA GLN A 493 19.32 30.69 -1.36
C GLN A 493 19.20 29.68 -0.24
N GLY A 494 19.70 28.49 -0.47
CA GLY A 494 19.72 27.41 0.50
C GLY A 494 21.11 26.77 0.59
N PHE A 495 21.46 26.28 1.77
CA PHE A 495 22.72 25.66 2.08
C PHE A 495 22.50 24.42 2.94
N THR A 496 23.26 23.37 2.68
CA THR A 496 23.25 22.14 3.49
C THR A 496 24.60 21.93 4.14
N ASP A 497 24.66 21.95 5.47
CA ASP A 497 25.83 21.67 6.25
C ASP A 497 25.83 20.25 6.81
N GLY A 498 26.86 19.46 6.48
CA GLY A 498 27.09 18.16 7.09
C GLY A 498 27.86 18.28 8.41
N ILE A 499 27.38 17.66 9.44
CA ILE A 499 27.97 17.63 10.78
C ILE A 499 28.35 16.19 11.13
N PRO A 500 29.64 15.81 11.00
CA PRO A 500 30.11 14.51 11.46
C PRO A 500 30.19 14.50 13.01
N LEU A 501 29.76 13.40 13.59
CA LEU A 501 29.84 13.18 15.04
C LEU A 501 30.93 12.13 15.34
N PRO A 502 31.59 12.21 16.50
CA PRO A 502 32.76 11.37 16.80
C PRO A 502 32.44 9.88 16.97
N TYR A 503 31.19 9.54 17.30
CA TYR A 503 30.72 8.15 17.46
C TYR A 503 29.21 8.08 17.24
N MET A 504 28.65 6.87 17.22
CA MET A 504 27.21 6.61 17.11
C MET A 504 26.51 7.04 18.40
N MET A 505 25.72 8.12 18.34
CA MET A 505 24.99 8.67 19.48
C MET A 505 23.58 9.10 19.08
N ARG A 506 22.76 9.42 20.06
CA ARG A 506 21.51 10.16 19.86
C ARG A 506 21.78 11.63 20.17
N PRO A 507 22.11 12.45 19.17
CA PRO A 507 22.46 13.85 19.43
C PRO A 507 21.22 14.73 19.43
N GLU A 508 21.29 15.83 20.18
CA GLU A 508 20.41 16.96 20.01
C GLU A 508 21.18 18.17 19.50
N PHE A 509 20.46 18.98 18.76
CA PHE A 509 21.00 20.14 18.07
C PHE A 509 20.23 21.39 18.43
N ARG A 510 20.98 22.51 18.54
CA ARG A 510 20.45 23.86 18.57
C ARG A 510 21.27 24.79 17.68
N ILE A 511 20.63 25.77 17.11
CA ILE A 511 21.26 26.71 16.17
C ILE A 511 20.89 28.16 16.52
N ARG A 512 21.81 29.07 16.29
CA ARG A 512 21.56 30.52 16.45
C ARG A 512 22.27 31.31 15.35
N LYS A 513 21.76 32.46 15.02
CA LYS A 513 22.49 33.48 14.25
C LYS A 513 23.47 34.23 15.17
N VAL A 514 24.70 34.38 14.74
CA VAL A 514 25.77 34.97 15.58
C VAL A 514 25.99 36.45 15.27
N PHE A 515 25.75 36.85 14.02
CA PHE A 515 26.06 38.17 13.52
C PHE A 515 24.98 38.70 12.60
N VAL A 516 24.66 39.95 12.72
CA VAL A 516 23.76 40.70 11.84
C VAL A 516 24.60 41.70 11.04
N ASN A 517 24.35 41.69 9.74
CA ASN A 517 24.98 42.70 8.88
C ASN A 517 24.42 44.10 9.21
N GLN A 518 25.25 45.01 9.70
CA GLN A 518 24.87 46.37 10.03
C GLN A 518 25.80 47.40 9.40
N GLY A 519 25.21 48.52 8.99
CA GLY A 519 25.83 49.84 8.99
C GLY A 519 27.04 50.06 8.09
N GLY A 520 26.94 49.75 6.79
CA GLY A 520 27.82 50.43 5.79
C GLY A 520 27.18 51.72 5.30
N ASN A 521 27.93 52.81 5.19
CA ASN A 521 27.42 54.11 4.71
C ASN A 521 26.84 54.08 3.31
N SER A 522 27.09 53.04 2.54
CA SER A 522 26.62 52.82 1.15
C SER A 522 25.46 51.81 1.03
N THR A 523 25.13 51.05 2.07
CA THR A 523 24.10 50.04 2.04
C THR A 523 22.81 50.55 2.66
N SER A 524 21.69 50.45 1.96
CA SER A 524 20.38 50.89 2.41
C SER A 524 19.54 49.75 3.04
N GLU A 525 19.79 48.53 2.63
CA GLU A 525 19.06 47.33 3.07
C GLU A 525 19.98 46.11 3.12
N TYR A 526 19.84 45.33 4.16
CA TYR A 526 20.50 44.05 4.28
C TYR A 526 19.45 42.94 4.22
N ARG A 527 19.55 42.04 3.23
CA ARG A 527 18.71 40.85 3.14
C ARG A 527 19.52 39.65 3.62
N ASP A 528 19.41 39.38 4.88
CA ASP A 528 20.15 38.30 5.57
C ASP A 528 19.25 37.53 6.52
N ARG A 529 17.90 37.57 6.30
CA ARG A 529 16.97 36.72 7.00
C ARG A 529 17.34 35.27 6.76
N THR A 530 17.60 34.56 7.83
CA THR A 530 18.13 33.19 7.80
C THR A 530 17.21 32.27 8.58
N GLN A 531 16.87 31.12 8.02
CA GLN A 531 16.00 30.13 8.63
C GLN A 531 16.76 28.82 8.79
N TRP A 532 16.54 28.14 9.94
CA TRP A 532 16.83 26.72 10.06
C TRP A 532 15.74 25.95 9.32
N TYR A 533 16.05 25.50 8.10
CA TYR A 533 15.07 25.04 7.15
C TYR A 533 14.79 23.53 7.25
N GLY A 534 15.79 22.76 7.67
CA GLY A 534 15.66 21.30 7.83
C GLY A 534 16.80 20.72 8.65
N MET A 535 16.55 19.60 9.29
CA MET A 535 17.53 18.75 9.94
C MET A 535 17.25 17.31 9.66
N ARG A 536 18.27 16.50 9.36
CA ARG A 536 18.12 15.07 9.13
C ARG A 536 19.32 14.30 9.61
N ALA A 537 19.08 13.18 10.24
CA ALA A 537 20.09 12.24 10.71
C ALA A 537 20.27 11.09 9.72
N ARG A 538 21.51 10.69 9.49
CA ARG A 538 21.83 9.50 8.72
C ARG A 538 21.67 8.26 9.57
N LEU A 539 20.70 7.42 9.23
CA LEU A 539 20.45 6.14 9.90
C LEU A 539 20.98 4.95 9.06
N GLN A 540 21.02 3.80 9.68
CA GLN A 540 21.45 2.57 9.03
C GLN A 540 20.33 2.03 8.16
N ALA A 541 20.60 1.83 6.87
CA ALA A 541 19.68 1.22 5.92
C ALA A 541 20.16 -0.19 5.53
N PRO A 542 19.25 -1.07 5.06
CA PRO A 542 19.65 -2.33 4.45
C PRO A 542 20.59 -2.13 3.27
N SER A 543 21.59 -3.00 3.15
CA SER A 543 22.54 -2.96 2.03
C SER A 543 21.99 -3.55 0.73
N SER A 544 20.89 -4.29 0.81
CA SER A 544 20.23 -4.92 -0.35
C SER A 544 18.76 -5.21 -0.02
N TYR A 545 17.96 -5.38 -1.04
CA TYR A 545 16.53 -5.69 -0.92
C TYR A 545 16.24 -6.98 -1.69
N ALA A 546 16.03 -8.06 -0.94
CA ALA A 546 15.74 -9.37 -1.52
C ALA A 546 14.38 -9.39 -2.21
N GLY A 547 14.30 -10.06 -3.34
CA GLY A 547 13.05 -10.34 -4.05
C GLY A 547 12.42 -9.15 -4.78
N VAL A 548 13.00 -7.94 -4.73
CA VAL A 548 12.45 -6.74 -5.38
C VAL A 548 13.50 -6.02 -6.22
N THR A 549 13.07 -5.46 -7.34
CA THR A 549 13.87 -4.54 -8.13
C THR A 549 13.71 -3.13 -7.59
N THR A 550 14.83 -2.46 -7.32
CA THR A 550 14.85 -1.09 -6.80
C THR A 550 15.39 -0.11 -7.83
N MET A 551 14.97 1.13 -7.73
CA MET A 551 15.36 2.23 -8.60
C MET A 551 15.86 3.39 -7.74
N ALA A 552 17.15 3.67 -7.81
CA ALA A 552 17.71 4.87 -7.21
C ALA A 552 17.59 6.03 -8.20
N VAL A 553 17.03 7.13 -7.75
CA VAL A 553 16.77 8.32 -8.56
C VAL A 553 17.44 9.52 -7.92
N ARG A 554 18.05 10.36 -8.74
CA ARG A 554 18.60 11.65 -8.35
C ARG A 554 18.22 12.70 -9.39
N TYR A 555 17.68 13.82 -8.96
CA TYR A 555 17.36 14.93 -9.87
C TYR A 555 17.53 16.28 -9.19
N ARG A 556 17.84 17.29 -10.00
CA ARG A 556 17.95 18.69 -9.59
C ARG A 556 16.61 19.40 -9.79
N SER A 557 16.17 20.14 -8.78
CA SER A 557 15.03 21.04 -8.93
C SER A 557 15.33 22.10 -9.97
N SER A 558 14.55 22.15 -11.04
CA SER A 558 14.71 23.09 -12.14
C SER A 558 13.33 23.59 -12.62
N ASP A 559 13.30 24.71 -13.33
CA ASP A 559 12.07 25.27 -13.89
C ASP A 559 11.36 24.28 -14.83
N ARG A 560 12.12 23.42 -15.52
CA ARG A 560 11.56 22.35 -16.37
C ARG A 560 10.77 21.32 -15.60
N ILE A 561 11.24 20.98 -14.40
CA ILE A 561 10.57 19.99 -13.53
C ILE A 561 9.46 20.68 -12.73
N ALA A 562 9.68 21.92 -12.29
CA ALA A 562 8.70 22.71 -11.54
C ALA A 562 7.46 23.11 -12.37
N ALA A 563 7.64 23.33 -13.67
CA ALA A 563 6.57 23.66 -14.61
C ALA A 563 5.63 22.48 -14.91
N GLN A 564 5.98 21.26 -14.49
CA GLN A 564 5.14 20.07 -14.68
C GLN A 564 4.05 20.00 -13.61
N THR A 565 2.84 19.70 -14.03
CA THR A 565 1.67 19.56 -13.15
C THR A 565 1.86 18.43 -12.13
N GLU A 566 2.69 17.41 -12.46
CA GLU A 566 3.02 16.29 -11.61
C GLU A 566 4.51 15.92 -11.77
N SER A 567 5.24 15.90 -10.67
CA SER A 567 6.65 15.47 -10.63
C SER A 567 6.81 14.01 -10.19
N ARG A 568 5.92 13.13 -10.68
CA ARG A 568 5.96 11.69 -10.40
C ARG A 568 7.08 11.02 -11.18
N VAL A 569 7.84 10.18 -10.51
CA VAL A 569 8.72 9.22 -11.19
C VAL A 569 7.86 8.08 -11.70
N SER A 570 7.95 7.79 -12.97
CA SER A 570 7.30 6.66 -13.62
C SER A 570 8.31 5.87 -14.45
N VAL A 571 8.06 4.59 -14.60
CA VAL A 571 8.89 3.70 -15.41
C VAL A 571 8.01 2.69 -16.16
N GLU A 572 8.21 2.56 -17.45
CA GLU A 572 7.63 1.47 -18.23
C GLU A 572 8.58 0.27 -18.16
N ALA A 573 8.13 -0.80 -17.54
CA ALA A 573 8.95 -1.97 -17.28
C ALA A 573 8.23 -3.26 -17.71
N THR A 574 9.03 -4.21 -18.19
CA THR A 574 8.56 -5.56 -18.56
C THR A 574 9.09 -6.59 -17.57
N ARG A 575 8.20 -7.38 -17.01
CA ARG A 575 8.54 -8.45 -16.07
C ARG A 575 9.45 -9.49 -16.74
N MET A 576 10.49 -9.91 -16.04
CA MET A 576 11.36 -11.02 -16.47
C MET A 576 10.97 -12.29 -15.75
N LEU A 577 10.74 -13.36 -16.50
CA LEU A 577 10.35 -14.67 -15.99
C LEU A 577 11.02 -15.78 -16.81
N PRO A 578 11.22 -16.97 -16.24
CA PRO A 578 11.53 -18.15 -17.01
C PRO A 578 10.40 -18.45 -18.00
N THR A 579 10.72 -18.71 -19.25
CA THR A 579 9.77 -19.16 -20.27
C THR A 579 10.00 -20.63 -20.62
N ARG A 580 9.04 -21.26 -21.27
CA ARG A 580 9.21 -22.62 -21.74
C ARG A 580 9.50 -22.63 -23.24
N GLN A 581 10.52 -23.41 -23.63
CA GLN A 581 10.86 -23.62 -25.05
C GLN A 581 11.21 -25.10 -25.23
N ASN A 582 10.56 -25.75 -26.18
CA ASN A 582 10.76 -27.18 -26.46
C ASN A 582 10.68 -28.08 -25.20
N GLY A 583 9.72 -27.80 -24.32
CA GLY A 583 9.52 -28.57 -23.09
C GLY A 583 10.48 -28.27 -21.93
N ALA A 584 11.41 -27.34 -22.07
CA ALA A 584 12.39 -26.97 -21.05
C ALA A 584 12.24 -25.50 -20.60
N TRP A 585 12.57 -25.23 -19.33
CA TRP A 585 12.63 -23.86 -18.80
C TRP A 585 13.89 -23.14 -19.28
N THR A 586 13.73 -21.92 -19.77
CA THR A 586 14.83 -21.01 -20.11
C THR A 586 15.23 -20.16 -18.88
N PRO A 587 16.40 -19.47 -18.89
CA PRO A 587 16.66 -18.37 -17.99
C PRO A 587 15.58 -17.28 -18.10
N GLU A 588 15.50 -16.43 -17.07
CA GLU A 588 14.54 -15.30 -17.05
C GLU A 588 14.79 -14.35 -18.21
N ILE A 589 13.76 -14.09 -18.97
CA ILE A 589 13.72 -13.11 -20.05
C ILE A 589 12.49 -12.22 -19.91
N ALA A 590 12.56 -11.01 -20.45
CA ALA A 590 11.41 -10.12 -20.46
C ALA A 590 10.28 -10.74 -21.28
N THR A 591 9.13 -10.92 -20.66
CA THR A 591 8.00 -11.58 -21.29
C THR A 591 6.67 -10.94 -20.91
N ARG A 592 5.73 -11.01 -21.86
CA ARG A 592 4.32 -10.66 -21.71
C ARG A 592 3.42 -11.87 -21.88
N ASP A 593 4.02 -13.05 -22.04
CA ASP A 593 3.32 -14.28 -22.34
C ASP A 593 2.49 -14.75 -21.15
N ILE A 594 1.38 -15.39 -21.41
CA ILE A 594 0.41 -15.84 -20.42
C ILE A 594 1.00 -16.97 -19.55
N VAL A 595 1.57 -18.01 -20.15
CA VAL A 595 2.03 -19.20 -19.44
C VAL A 595 3.17 -18.93 -18.45
N PRO A 596 4.20 -18.14 -18.77
CA PRO A 596 5.27 -17.83 -17.82
C PRO A 596 4.76 -17.22 -16.53
N PHE A 597 3.82 -16.27 -16.61
CA PHE A 597 3.26 -15.63 -15.42
C PHE A 597 2.33 -16.56 -14.65
N LEU A 598 1.49 -17.35 -15.35
CA LEU A 598 0.63 -18.36 -14.73
C LEU A 598 1.44 -19.36 -13.90
N CYS A 599 2.49 -19.92 -14.49
CA CYS A 599 3.37 -20.88 -13.82
C CYS A 599 4.15 -20.25 -12.66
N TYR A 600 4.60 -19.01 -12.82
CA TYR A 600 5.27 -18.27 -11.77
C TYR A 600 4.35 -18.10 -10.54
N ILE A 601 3.11 -17.64 -10.73
CA ILE A 601 2.15 -17.45 -9.64
C ILE A 601 1.78 -18.78 -8.96
N ALA A 602 1.64 -19.86 -9.74
CA ALA A 602 1.41 -21.19 -9.19
C ALA A 602 2.57 -21.66 -8.30
N LYS A 603 3.82 -21.49 -8.77
CA LYS A 603 5.04 -21.86 -8.04
C LYS A 603 5.23 -21.06 -6.75
N GLU A 604 4.88 -19.77 -6.75
CA GLU A 604 4.89 -18.93 -5.56
C GLU A 604 3.91 -19.42 -4.47
N ARG A 605 2.88 -20.16 -4.85
CA ARG A 605 1.96 -20.82 -3.91
C ARG A 605 2.45 -22.19 -3.43
N GLY A 606 3.58 -22.66 -3.98
CA GLY A 606 4.18 -23.95 -3.63
C GLY A 606 3.84 -25.09 -4.58
N TYR A 607 3.11 -24.83 -5.68
CA TYR A 607 2.94 -25.82 -6.73
C TYR A 607 4.25 -26.06 -7.48
N THR A 608 4.45 -27.29 -7.93
CA THR A 608 5.61 -27.70 -8.70
C THR A 608 5.23 -27.96 -10.16
N ASP A 609 6.23 -28.24 -11.00
CA ASP A 609 5.97 -28.62 -12.40
C ASP A 609 5.13 -29.90 -12.52
N ALA A 610 5.15 -30.77 -11.52
CA ALA A 610 4.33 -31.99 -11.48
C ALA A 610 2.85 -31.72 -11.20
N ASP A 611 2.55 -30.57 -10.62
CA ASP A 611 1.18 -30.14 -10.30
C ASP A 611 0.51 -29.34 -11.44
N LEU A 612 1.25 -29.13 -12.54
CA LEU A 612 0.81 -28.35 -13.70
C LEU A 612 0.77 -29.23 -14.98
N ASP A 613 -0.28 -29.14 -15.77
CA ASP A 613 -0.37 -29.76 -17.10
C ASP A 613 0.46 -28.95 -18.12
N LEU A 614 1.79 -29.15 -18.03
CA LEU A 614 2.74 -28.38 -18.84
C LEU A 614 2.62 -28.68 -20.33
N GLU A 615 2.15 -29.85 -20.73
CA GLU A 615 1.95 -30.22 -22.14
C GLU A 615 0.82 -29.38 -22.76
N GLU A 616 -0.32 -29.31 -22.09
CA GLU A 616 -1.45 -28.47 -22.54
C GLU A 616 -1.09 -26.98 -22.47
N LEU A 617 -0.42 -26.53 -21.41
CA LEU A 617 0.04 -25.15 -21.31
C LEU A 617 1.02 -24.77 -22.42
N ASP A 618 1.95 -25.65 -22.80
CA ASP A 618 2.88 -25.41 -23.94
C ASP A 618 2.11 -25.33 -25.27
N ARG A 619 1.08 -26.17 -25.46
CA ARG A 619 0.18 -26.14 -26.63
C ARG A 619 -0.55 -24.79 -26.73
N LEU A 620 -1.12 -24.34 -25.60
CA LEU A 620 -1.85 -23.07 -25.52
C LEU A 620 -0.91 -21.87 -25.69
N ASP A 621 0.29 -21.93 -25.13
CA ASP A 621 1.31 -20.87 -25.25
C ASP A 621 1.68 -20.63 -26.73
N ALA A 622 1.82 -21.71 -27.51
CA ALA A 622 2.09 -21.62 -28.94
C ALA A 622 0.93 -20.91 -29.68
N ILE A 623 -0.32 -21.22 -29.32
CA ILE A 623 -1.51 -20.58 -29.91
C ILE A 623 -1.54 -19.09 -29.52
N TRP A 624 -1.35 -18.75 -28.24
CA TRP A 624 -1.40 -17.37 -27.78
C TRP A 624 -0.28 -16.52 -28.40
N LYS A 625 0.94 -17.06 -28.51
CA LYS A 625 2.05 -16.38 -29.18
C LYS A 625 1.76 -16.12 -30.66
N ALA A 626 1.22 -17.11 -31.36
CA ALA A 626 0.86 -16.94 -32.76
C ALA A 626 -0.25 -15.90 -33.01
N ARG A 627 -1.12 -15.69 -32.02
CA ARG A 627 -2.20 -14.68 -32.02
C ARG A 627 -1.75 -13.32 -31.49
N GLY A 628 -0.61 -13.23 -30.81
CA GLY A 628 -0.17 -12.04 -30.09
C GLY A 628 -0.97 -11.79 -28.80
N ASP A 629 -1.55 -12.83 -28.21
CA ASP A 629 -2.25 -12.75 -26.94
C ASP A 629 -1.23 -12.65 -25.78
N THR A 630 -1.31 -11.59 -25.01
CA THR A 630 -0.38 -11.25 -23.90
C THR A 630 -1.15 -10.90 -22.65
N PHE A 631 -0.47 -10.86 -21.51
CA PHE A 631 -1.07 -10.46 -20.24
C PHE A 631 -0.24 -9.36 -19.56
N ASP A 632 -0.84 -8.19 -19.30
CA ASP A 632 -0.18 -7.02 -18.74
C ASP A 632 -1.00 -6.45 -17.59
N MET A 633 -0.62 -6.73 -16.35
CA MET A 633 -1.40 -6.33 -15.16
C MET A 633 -0.50 -5.94 -14.00
N ILE A 634 -1.03 -5.12 -13.09
CA ILE A 634 -0.41 -4.81 -11.81
C ILE A 634 -1.40 -5.20 -10.70
N TYR A 635 -0.94 -6.04 -9.78
CA TYR A 635 -1.66 -6.39 -8.58
C TYR A 635 -1.02 -5.67 -7.39
N GLU A 636 -1.74 -4.74 -6.79
CA GLU A 636 -1.31 -3.94 -5.65
C GLU A 636 -2.13 -4.23 -4.39
N ASP A 637 -3.30 -4.87 -4.54
CA ASP A 637 -4.19 -5.20 -3.44
C ASP A 637 -3.88 -6.61 -2.90
N GLY A 638 -3.47 -6.70 -1.65
CA GLY A 638 -3.25 -7.97 -0.95
C GLY A 638 -4.51 -8.82 -0.75
N LYS A 639 -5.69 -8.35 -1.18
CA LYS A 639 -6.96 -9.09 -1.09
C LYS A 639 -7.19 -10.02 -2.28
N VAL A 640 -6.47 -9.83 -3.39
CA VAL A 640 -6.62 -10.68 -4.58
C VAL A 640 -6.01 -12.05 -4.31
N THR A 641 -6.79 -13.10 -4.50
CA THR A 641 -6.33 -14.48 -4.30
C THR A 641 -5.51 -14.97 -5.49
N VAL A 642 -4.57 -15.90 -5.23
CA VAL A 642 -3.81 -16.56 -6.32
C VAL A 642 -4.72 -17.24 -7.32
N ALA A 643 -5.81 -17.87 -6.87
CA ALA A 643 -6.80 -18.48 -7.75
C ALA A 643 -7.40 -17.47 -8.72
N GLN A 644 -7.77 -16.28 -8.24
CA GLN A 644 -8.31 -15.20 -9.07
C GLN A 644 -7.26 -14.66 -10.06
N ILE A 645 -6.00 -14.51 -9.63
CA ILE A 645 -4.92 -14.10 -10.54
C ILE A 645 -4.76 -15.11 -11.68
N MET A 646 -4.81 -16.42 -11.37
CA MET A 646 -4.74 -17.47 -12.39
C MET A 646 -5.93 -17.41 -13.37
N ASP A 647 -7.14 -17.15 -12.84
CA ASP A 647 -8.35 -17.01 -13.66
C ASP A 647 -8.25 -15.77 -14.57
N ASP A 648 -7.79 -14.61 -14.06
CA ASP A 648 -7.57 -13.39 -14.83
C ASP A 648 -6.57 -13.61 -15.98
N VAL A 649 -5.45 -14.31 -15.67
CA VAL A 649 -4.39 -14.61 -16.62
C VAL A 649 -4.89 -15.47 -17.76
N LEU A 650 -5.66 -16.52 -17.47
CA LEU A 650 -6.20 -17.44 -18.46
C LEU A 650 -7.33 -16.79 -19.27
N ALA A 651 -8.18 -15.99 -18.64
CA ALA A 651 -9.27 -15.28 -19.31
C ALA A 651 -8.77 -14.35 -20.42
N ALA A 652 -7.59 -13.72 -20.27
CA ALA A 652 -6.96 -12.89 -21.31
C ALA A 652 -6.63 -13.69 -22.59
N GLY A 653 -6.50 -15.03 -22.47
CA GLY A 653 -6.28 -15.98 -23.56
C GLY A 653 -7.54 -16.76 -23.97
N TYR A 654 -8.72 -16.39 -23.50
CA TYR A 654 -9.99 -17.13 -23.70
C TYR A 654 -9.97 -18.53 -23.09
N ALA A 655 -9.26 -18.72 -21.98
CA ALA A 655 -9.17 -19.99 -21.29
C ALA A 655 -9.66 -19.86 -19.85
N GLU A 656 -10.02 -20.97 -19.28
CA GLU A 656 -10.43 -21.12 -17.90
C GLU A 656 -9.59 -22.19 -17.22
N LYS A 657 -9.36 -22.01 -15.92
CA LYS A 657 -8.62 -22.97 -15.12
C LYS A 657 -9.45 -24.23 -14.89
N THR A 658 -8.86 -25.38 -15.12
CA THR A 658 -9.46 -26.69 -14.84
C THR A 658 -8.48 -27.57 -14.07
N ILE A 659 -9.01 -28.64 -13.47
CA ILE A 659 -8.21 -29.67 -12.82
C ILE A 659 -8.36 -30.95 -13.62
N LYS A 660 -7.26 -31.41 -14.21
CA LYS A 660 -7.21 -32.60 -15.03
C LYS A 660 -6.42 -33.70 -14.31
N ARG A 661 -7.06 -34.80 -13.94
CA ARG A 661 -6.39 -35.90 -13.25
C ARG A 661 -5.55 -35.49 -12.03
N GLY A 662 -6.00 -34.47 -11.31
CA GLY A 662 -5.33 -33.95 -10.11
C GLY A 662 -4.28 -32.89 -10.35
N VAL A 663 -3.97 -32.51 -11.63
CA VAL A 663 -3.09 -31.41 -11.96
C VAL A 663 -3.86 -30.19 -12.45
N ILE A 664 -3.30 -29.01 -12.26
CA ILE A 664 -3.86 -27.74 -12.74
C ILE A 664 -3.61 -27.66 -14.25
N SER A 665 -4.68 -27.55 -15.02
CA SER A 665 -4.68 -27.41 -16.46
C SER A 665 -5.47 -26.17 -16.86
N ALA A 666 -5.53 -25.90 -18.16
CA ALA A 666 -6.32 -24.82 -18.75
C ALA A 666 -7.14 -25.35 -19.92
N ALA A 667 -8.41 -24.97 -19.97
CA ALA A 667 -9.29 -25.28 -21.10
C ALA A 667 -9.59 -23.99 -21.86
N ARG A 668 -9.25 -23.98 -23.15
CA ARG A 668 -9.47 -22.81 -24.03
C ARG A 668 -10.71 -22.99 -24.88
N ASP A 669 -11.57 -21.97 -24.89
CA ASP A 669 -12.68 -21.88 -25.84
C ASP A 669 -12.15 -21.55 -27.24
N GLU A 670 -12.08 -22.54 -28.13
CA GLU A 670 -11.46 -22.46 -29.45
C GLU A 670 -12.26 -23.17 -30.52
N PRO A 671 -12.08 -22.85 -31.84
CA PRO A 671 -12.70 -23.58 -32.93
C PRO A 671 -12.38 -25.06 -32.88
N ARG A 672 -13.39 -25.91 -33.00
CA ARG A 672 -13.29 -27.36 -33.00
C ARG A 672 -13.83 -27.92 -34.29
N THR A 673 -13.25 -29.00 -34.80
CA THR A 673 -13.67 -29.66 -36.04
C THR A 673 -14.02 -31.13 -35.86
N THR A 674 -13.50 -31.77 -34.80
CA THR A 674 -13.69 -33.19 -34.51
C THR A 674 -14.22 -33.34 -33.10
N PHE A 675 -15.22 -34.23 -32.91
CA PHE A 675 -15.74 -34.54 -31.60
C PHE A 675 -14.71 -35.35 -30.81
N GLY A 676 -14.50 -34.96 -29.51
CA GLY A 676 -13.66 -35.73 -28.59
C GLY A 676 -14.43 -36.92 -28.02
N HIS A 677 -15.67 -36.73 -27.63
CA HIS A 677 -16.53 -37.73 -27.00
C HIS A 677 -17.93 -37.66 -27.57
N MET A 678 -18.75 -38.70 -27.35
CA MET A 678 -20.14 -38.74 -27.70
C MET A 678 -21.00 -39.29 -26.56
N TYR A 679 -22.18 -38.69 -26.44
CA TYR A 679 -23.20 -39.10 -25.50
C TYR A 679 -24.52 -39.33 -26.21
N SER A 680 -25.12 -40.46 -25.92
CA SER A 680 -26.31 -40.94 -26.60
C SER A 680 -27.17 -41.73 -25.59
N PRO A 681 -28.40 -42.10 -25.90
CA PRO A 681 -29.24 -42.97 -25.03
C PRO A 681 -28.55 -44.26 -24.53
N GLN A 682 -27.50 -44.74 -25.23
CA GLN A 682 -26.77 -45.94 -24.84
C GLN A 682 -25.84 -45.73 -23.63
N ASN A 683 -25.37 -44.49 -23.36
CA ASN A 683 -24.49 -44.15 -22.25
C ASN A 683 -25.00 -42.98 -21.38
N MET A 684 -26.20 -42.46 -21.67
CA MET A 684 -26.90 -41.55 -20.76
C MET A 684 -27.80 -42.32 -19.79
N ASP A 685 -27.88 -41.81 -18.56
CA ASP A 685 -28.83 -42.31 -17.54
C ASP A 685 -30.06 -41.38 -17.54
N GLY A 686 -30.99 -41.62 -18.43
CA GLY A 686 -32.17 -40.81 -18.65
C GLY A 686 -32.12 -39.91 -19.89
N PRO A 687 -33.16 -39.11 -20.16
CA PRO A 687 -33.29 -38.36 -21.38
C PRO A 687 -32.39 -37.14 -21.45
N LEU A 688 -31.91 -36.82 -22.65
CA LEU A 688 -31.26 -35.55 -22.93
C LEU A 688 -32.25 -34.39 -22.79
N ARG A 689 -32.02 -33.49 -21.85
CA ARG A 689 -32.81 -32.28 -21.63
C ARG A 689 -32.21 -31.12 -22.42
N ILE A 690 -33.05 -30.45 -23.23
CA ILE A 690 -32.66 -29.33 -24.08
C ILE A 690 -33.42 -28.08 -23.64
N SER A 691 -32.70 -27.04 -23.23
CA SER A 691 -33.26 -25.72 -22.87
C SER A 691 -32.82 -24.70 -23.91
N ILE A 692 -33.78 -24.03 -24.56
CA ILE A 692 -33.50 -23.03 -25.58
C ILE A 692 -33.94 -21.65 -25.08
N SER A 693 -33.00 -20.72 -24.99
CA SER A 693 -33.31 -19.31 -24.69
C SER A 693 -33.72 -18.58 -25.99
N ALA A 694 -35.03 -18.34 -26.15
CA ALA A 694 -35.52 -17.59 -27.30
C ALA A 694 -35.01 -16.13 -27.31
N PRO A 695 -34.75 -15.52 -28.47
CA PRO A 695 -34.43 -14.11 -28.57
C PRO A 695 -35.55 -13.22 -27.96
N SER A 696 -35.15 -12.26 -27.14
CA SER A 696 -36.04 -11.36 -26.42
C SER A 696 -35.62 -9.91 -26.64
N GLU A 697 -36.57 -8.96 -26.49
CA GLU A 697 -36.25 -7.53 -26.45
C GLU A 697 -35.38 -7.12 -25.25
N ASP A 698 -35.38 -7.95 -24.20
CA ASP A 698 -34.56 -7.77 -23.00
C ASP A 698 -33.15 -8.32 -23.14
N ASP A 699 -32.81 -8.91 -24.27
CA ASP A 699 -31.42 -9.37 -24.51
C ASP A 699 -30.47 -8.21 -24.68
N TYR A 700 -29.20 -8.46 -24.33
CA TYR A 700 -28.14 -7.51 -24.65
C TYR A 700 -27.98 -7.38 -26.17
N ASP A 701 -27.92 -6.14 -26.65
CA ASP A 701 -27.67 -5.80 -28.06
C ASP A 701 -26.34 -5.06 -28.23
N GLY A 702 -25.39 -5.29 -27.33
CA GLY A 702 -24.04 -4.78 -27.39
C GLY A 702 -23.20 -5.18 -26.20
N VAL A 703 -21.92 -5.07 -26.36
CA VAL A 703 -20.92 -5.24 -25.29
C VAL A 703 -19.98 -4.05 -25.33
N ASP A 704 -19.73 -3.40 -24.20
CA ASP A 704 -18.69 -2.39 -24.01
C ASP A 704 -17.58 -2.99 -23.17
N VAL A 705 -16.36 -2.94 -23.68
CA VAL A 705 -15.19 -3.52 -23.00
C VAL A 705 -14.31 -2.41 -22.46
N GLU A 706 -14.18 -2.36 -21.16
CA GLU A 706 -13.26 -1.49 -20.45
C GLU A 706 -11.89 -2.18 -20.37
N PHE A 707 -10.84 -1.46 -20.71
CA PHE A 707 -9.46 -1.97 -20.68
C PHE A 707 -8.46 -0.83 -20.47
N VAL A 708 -7.21 -1.16 -20.12
CA VAL A 708 -6.13 -0.17 -20.02
C VAL A 708 -5.38 -0.13 -21.35
N ASN A 709 -5.45 0.99 -22.05
CA ASN A 709 -4.80 1.15 -23.34
C ASN A 709 -3.30 1.43 -23.17
N ALA A 710 -2.44 0.57 -23.73
CA ALA A 710 -0.98 0.75 -23.67
C ALA A 710 -0.49 2.05 -24.36
N ASN A 711 -1.30 2.67 -25.22
CA ASN A 711 -1.04 3.99 -25.75
C ASN A 711 -1.45 5.06 -24.72
N GLY A 712 -0.54 5.40 -23.81
CA GLY A 712 -0.76 6.38 -22.74
C GLY A 712 -1.11 5.77 -21.39
N TRP A 713 -1.35 4.47 -21.29
CA TRP A 713 -1.67 3.75 -20.05
C TRP A 713 -2.89 4.29 -19.30
N ILE A 714 -3.90 4.67 -20.07
CA ILE A 714 -5.18 5.20 -19.59
C ILE A 714 -6.29 4.16 -19.73
N GLU A 715 -7.31 4.27 -18.91
CA GLU A 715 -8.54 3.51 -19.07
C GLU A 715 -9.25 3.97 -20.35
N ASP A 716 -9.68 3.00 -21.16
CA ASP A 716 -10.34 3.21 -22.44
C ASP A 716 -11.49 2.20 -22.57
N THR A 717 -12.46 2.50 -23.42
CA THR A 717 -13.62 1.65 -23.66
C THR A 717 -13.78 1.40 -25.17
N VAL A 718 -13.93 0.14 -25.55
CA VAL A 718 -14.22 -0.22 -26.92
C VAL A 718 -15.60 -0.83 -27.04
N GLN A 719 -16.38 -0.33 -28.01
CA GLN A 719 -17.74 -0.79 -28.29
C GLN A 719 -17.73 -1.98 -29.23
N CYS A 720 -18.47 -3.03 -28.89
CA CYS A 720 -18.62 -4.24 -29.65
C CYS A 720 -20.07 -4.39 -30.08
N ARG A 721 -20.34 -4.22 -31.37
CA ARG A 721 -21.68 -4.22 -31.96
C ARG A 721 -21.69 -5.10 -33.18
N LEU A 722 -22.76 -5.88 -33.36
CA LEU A 722 -23.07 -6.60 -34.60
C LEU A 722 -23.90 -5.71 -35.52
N PRO A 723 -23.94 -6.01 -36.83
CA PRO A 723 -24.86 -5.35 -37.73
C PRO A 723 -26.31 -5.51 -37.26
N GLY A 724 -26.97 -4.37 -37.05
CA GLY A 724 -28.34 -4.31 -36.52
C GLY A 724 -28.43 -4.09 -34.98
N ASP A 725 -27.31 -4.12 -34.23
CA ASP A 725 -27.31 -3.73 -32.83
C ASP A 725 -27.47 -2.20 -32.72
N VAL A 726 -28.38 -1.76 -31.86
CA VAL A 726 -28.67 -0.32 -31.64
C VAL A 726 -28.14 0.18 -30.29
N GLY A 727 -27.67 -0.72 -29.43
CA GLY A 727 -27.12 -0.36 -28.14
C GLY A 727 -28.14 0.02 -27.06
N ARG A 728 -29.35 -0.55 -27.12
CA ARG A 728 -30.40 -0.31 -26.10
C ARG A 728 -30.02 -0.87 -24.74
N LYS A 729 -29.50 -2.09 -24.73
CA LYS A 729 -29.05 -2.77 -23.50
C LYS A 729 -27.65 -3.35 -23.72
N VAL A 730 -26.66 -2.66 -23.14
CA VAL A 730 -25.26 -3.00 -23.35
C VAL A 730 -24.71 -3.66 -22.10
N GLU A 731 -24.05 -4.81 -22.29
CA GLU A 731 -23.25 -5.43 -21.22
C GLU A 731 -21.90 -4.71 -21.11
N LYS A 732 -21.52 -4.32 -19.90
CA LYS A 732 -20.18 -3.77 -19.61
C LYS A 732 -19.31 -4.86 -19.00
N ILE A 733 -18.16 -5.09 -19.59
CA ILE A 733 -17.18 -6.07 -19.11
C ILE A 733 -15.79 -5.45 -19.07
N THR A 734 -14.94 -5.94 -18.20
CA THR A 734 -13.53 -5.51 -18.11
C THR A 734 -12.63 -6.59 -18.69
N ALA A 735 -11.78 -6.22 -19.63
CA ALA A 735 -10.75 -7.11 -20.16
C ALA A 735 -9.47 -6.99 -19.32
N VAL A 736 -9.40 -7.74 -18.23
CA VAL A 736 -8.27 -7.70 -17.27
C VAL A 736 -6.98 -8.12 -17.98
N GLY A 737 -5.92 -7.32 -17.83
CA GLY A 737 -4.60 -7.62 -18.39
C GLY A 737 -4.49 -7.54 -19.92
N VAL A 738 -5.55 -7.12 -20.60
CA VAL A 738 -5.53 -6.83 -22.06
C VAL A 738 -5.26 -5.34 -22.25
N THR A 739 -4.20 -5.00 -22.97
CA THR A 739 -3.75 -3.61 -23.15
C THR A 739 -3.76 -3.13 -24.61
N ASP A 740 -4.23 -3.95 -25.51
CA ASP A 740 -4.39 -3.65 -26.94
C ASP A 740 -5.86 -3.49 -27.30
N ARG A 741 -6.23 -2.39 -28.01
CA ARG A 741 -7.60 -2.07 -28.39
C ARG A 741 -8.23 -3.13 -29.29
N ASN A 742 -7.45 -3.72 -30.23
CA ASN A 742 -7.98 -4.75 -31.11
C ASN A 742 -8.29 -6.04 -30.34
N ARG A 743 -7.43 -6.40 -29.38
CA ARG A 743 -7.68 -7.56 -28.52
C ARG A 743 -8.88 -7.36 -27.62
N ALA A 744 -8.99 -6.17 -26.98
CA ALA A 744 -10.16 -5.83 -26.15
C ALA A 744 -11.46 -5.89 -26.97
N TRP A 745 -11.42 -5.39 -28.23
CA TRP A 745 -12.57 -5.49 -29.14
C TRP A 745 -12.89 -6.96 -29.50
N ARG A 746 -11.90 -7.78 -29.85
CA ARG A 746 -12.11 -9.22 -30.12
C ARG A 746 -12.70 -9.93 -28.92
N TYR A 747 -12.24 -9.58 -27.70
CA TYR A 747 -12.76 -10.12 -26.45
C TYR A 747 -14.26 -9.82 -26.30
N GLY A 748 -14.67 -8.59 -26.51
CA GLY A 748 -16.08 -8.19 -26.47
C GLY A 748 -16.92 -8.74 -27.62
N MET A 749 -16.36 -8.81 -28.84
CA MET A 749 -17.06 -9.42 -29.98
C MET A 749 -17.29 -10.92 -29.76
N ARG A 750 -16.32 -11.66 -29.17
CA ARG A 750 -16.51 -13.04 -28.78
C ARG A 750 -17.69 -13.18 -27.80
N ARG A 751 -17.72 -12.33 -26.76
CA ARG A 751 -18.84 -12.30 -25.80
C ARG A 751 -20.19 -12.01 -26.48
N ARG A 752 -20.22 -11.00 -27.38
CA ARG A 752 -21.43 -10.64 -28.12
C ARG A 752 -21.91 -11.75 -29.06
N MET A 753 -20.99 -12.44 -29.74
CA MET A 753 -21.30 -13.57 -30.59
C MET A 753 -21.82 -14.78 -29.80
N ALA A 754 -21.24 -15.04 -28.61
CA ALA A 754 -21.72 -16.07 -27.70
C ALA A 754 -23.16 -15.79 -27.21
N GLN A 755 -23.47 -14.55 -26.83
CA GLN A 755 -24.85 -14.12 -26.47
C GLN A 755 -25.86 -14.39 -27.60
N ARG A 756 -25.43 -14.24 -28.86
CA ARG A 756 -26.31 -14.41 -30.00
C ARG A 756 -26.46 -15.86 -30.40
N TYR A 757 -25.43 -16.69 -30.37
CA TYR A 757 -25.39 -18.01 -30.96
C TYR A 757 -25.27 -19.16 -29.96
N ARG A 758 -24.84 -18.94 -28.71
CA ARG A 758 -24.84 -19.95 -27.63
C ARG A 758 -26.10 -19.80 -26.79
N ARG A 759 -27.25 -20.26 -27.31
CA ARG A 759 -28.55 -20.05 -26.68
C ARG A 759 -29.22 -21.35 -26.28
N THR A 760 -28.57 -22.47 -26.51
CA THR A 760 -29.08 -23.80 -26.18
C THR A 760 -28.19 -24.43 -25.11
N GLU A 761 -28.80 -24.85 -24.04
CA GLU A 761 -28.17 -25.62 -22.98
C GLU A 761 -28.65 -27.05 -23.03
N TYR A 762 -27.75 -27.98 -22.83
CA TYR A 762 -28.01 -29.40 -22.73
C TYR A 762 -27.67 -29.88 -21.33
N SER A 763 -28.48 -30.78 -20.75
CA SER A 763 -28.16 -31.44 -19.50
C SER A 763 -28.60 -32.89 -19.53
N PHE A 764 -27.79 -33.77 -19.02
CA PHE A 764 -28.01 -35.18 -18.95
C PHE A 764 -27.22 -35.79 -17.81
N ASP A 765 -27.68 -36.96 -17.37
CA ASP A 765 -26.96 -37.75 -16.39
C ASP A 765 -26.30 -38.93 -17.12
N THR A 766 -25.12 -39.32 -16.66
CA THR A 766 -24.38 -40.48 -17.19
C THR A 766 -23.55 -41.12 -16.08
N GLY A 767 -23.04 -42.32 -16.33
CA GLY A 767 -22.16 -42.97 -15.41
C GLY A 767 -20.75 -42.34 -15.32
N LEU A 768 -19.77 -43.13 -14.94
CA LEU A 768 -18.38 -42.69 -14.83
C LEU A 768 -17.76 -42.28 -16.19
N ASP A 769 -18.49 -42.52 -17.29
CA ASP A 769 -18.10 -42.12 -18.63
C ASP A 769 -17.88 -40.61 -18.78
N ALA A 770 -18.60 -39.83 -17.98
CA ALA A 770 -18.40 -38.38 -17.90
C ALA A 770 -16.95 -37.98 -17.54
N LEU A 771 -16.21 -38.84 -16.82
CA LEU A 771 -14.83 -38.57 -16.42
C LEU A 771 -13.83 -38.60 -17.60
N ASN A 772 -14.28 -39.08 -18.78
CA ASN A 772 -13.49 -39.00 -20.00
C ASN A 772 -13.60 -37.63 -20.69
N SER A 773 -14.57 -36.82 -20.34
CA SER A 773 -14.75 -35.44 -20.84
C SER A 773 -14.26 -34.41 -19.85
N GLU A 774 -13.83 -33.26 -20.37
CA GLU A 774 -13.31 -32.14 -19.62
C GLU A 774 -14.10 -30.86 -19.98
N PHE A 775 -13.89 -29.82 -19.20
CA PHE A 775 -14.47 -28.50 -19.47
C PHE A 775 -14.05 -27.99 -20.86
N TRP A 776 -14.98 -27.47 -21.63
CA TRP A 776 -14.86 -27.06 -23.04
C TRP A 776 -14.56 -28.18 -24.03
N ASP A 777 -14.69 -29.44 -23.65
CA ASP A 777 -14.63 -30.53 -24.65
C ASP A 777 -15.77 -30.46 -25.63
N TYR A 778 -15.41 -30.71 -26.90
CA TYR A 778 -16.36 -30.71 -28.00
C TYR A 778 -16.95 -32.08 -28.15
N VAL A 779 -18.24 -32.21 -27.88
CA VAL A 779 -18.92 -33.48 -27.80
C VAL A 779 -20.10 -33.58 -28.77
N ALA A 780 -20.37 -34.81 -29.23
CA ALA A 780 -21.54 -35.14 -30.02
C ALA A 780 -22.66 -35.61 -29.09
N LEU A 781 -23.81 -34.92 -29.06
CA LEU A 781 -24.96 -35.33 -28.28
C LEU A 781 -26.08 -35.85 -29.21
N ALA A 782 -26.72 -36.96 -28.80
CA ALA A 782 -27.93 -37.44 -29.40
C ALA A 782 -29.01 -37.75 -28.32
N GLY A 783 -30.23 -37.35 -28.59
CA GLY A 783 -31.38 -37.69 -27.74
C GLY A 783 -32.10 -38.93 -28.26
N ASP A 784 -33.03 -39.42 -27.45
CA ASP A 784 -33.93 -40.55 -27.74
C ASP A 784 -35.13 -40.14 -28.60
N VAL A 785 -35.34 -38.83 -28.80
CA VAL A 785 -36.47 -38.34 -29.60
C VAL A 785 -36.00 -38.17 -31.04
N PRO A 786 -36.53 -38.96 -31.97
CA PRO A 786 -36.16 -38.86 -33.38
C PRO A 786 -36.69 -37.54 -33.97
N GLY A 787 -35.92 -36.98 -34.90
CA GLY A 787 -36.29 -35.76 -35.59
C GLY A 787 -35.61 -35.65 -36.96
N PRO A 788 -36.16 -34.82 -37.87
CA PRO A 788 -35.58 -34.67 -39.20
C PRO A 788 -34.11 -34.26 -39.18
N GLY A 789 -33.27 -35.12 -39.74
CA GLY A 789 -31.82 -34.88 -39.85
C GLY A 789 -31.02 -35.00 -38.53
N LEU A 790 -31.66 -35.33 -37.41
CA LEU A 790 -30.99 -35.57 -36.13
C LEU A 790 -30.28 -36.92 -36.13
N ALA A 791 -29.25 -37.02 -35.30
CA ALA A 791 -28.53 -38.28 -35.18
C ALA A 791 -29.37 -39.31 -34.43
N GLN A 792 -29.32 -40.51 -34.94
CA GLN A 792 -29.87 -41.71 -34.34
C GLN A 792 -28.76 -42.56 -33.79
N SER A 793 -29.01 -43.19 -32.66
CA SER A 793 -28.03 -43.99 -31.94
C SER A 793 -28.40 -45.46 -31.90
N ALA A 794 -27.43 -46.30 -31.93
CA ALA A 794 -27.58 -47.77 -31.80
C ALA A 794 -26.26 -48.38 -31.30
N TYR A 795 -26.31 -49.62 -30.87
CA TYR A 795 -25.11 -50.43 -30.69
C TYR A 795 -24.63 -51.01 -32.01
N LEU A 796 -23.31 -51.18 -32.15
CA LEU A 796 -22.71 -51.91 -33.24
C LEU A 796 -22.82 -53.43 -33.02
N LYS A 797 -23.58 -54.13 -33.84
CA LYS A 797 -23.84 -55.56 -33.71
C LYS A 797 -22.85 -56.41 -34.53
N SER A 798 -22.50 -55.98 -35.72
CA SER A 798 -21.53 -56.63 -36.52
C SER A 798 -20.69 -55.66 -37.34
N PHE A 799 -19.46 -56.07 -37.67
CA PHE A 799 -18.48 -55.29 -38.41
C PHE A 799 -17.74 -56.23 -39.34
N VAL A 800 -17.80 -55.97 -40.65
CA VAL A 800 -17.14 -56.80 -41.66
C VAL A 800 -16.42 -55.91 -42.66
N THR A 801 -15.10 -56.06 -42.81
CA THR A 801 -14.35 -55.41 -43.85
C THR A 801 -14.51 -56.14 -45.19
N SER A 802 -14.92 -55.42 -46.23
CA SER A 802 -15.09 -55.94 -47.57
C SER A 802 -14.40 -55.03 -48.56
N GLY A 803 -13.16 -55.38 -48.97
CA GLY A 803 -12.37 -54.54 -49.87
C GLY A 803 -12.02 -53.20 -49.29
N ASN A 804 -12.40 -52.10 -49.93
CA ASN A 804 -12.19 -50.74 -49.49
C ASN A 804 -13.38 -50.16 -48.69
N SER A 805 -14.35 -50.98 -48.29
CA SER A 805 -15.50 -50.62 -47.52
C SER A 805 -15.67 -51.50 -46.32
N VAL A 806 -16.37 -50.97 -45.34
CA VAL A 806 -16.76 -51.66 -44.09
C VAL A 806 -18.26 -51.74 -44.04
N LEU A 807 -18.76 -52.95 -43.86
CA LEU A 807 -20.17 -53.24 -43.63
C LEU A 807 -20.43 -53.25 -42.11
N ILE A 808 -21.43 -52.49 -41.70
CA ILE A 808 -21.84 -52.32 -40.32
C ILE A 808 -23.31 -52.73 -40.17
N GLU A 809 -23.62 -53.51 -39.14
CA GLU A 809 -24.97 -53.82 -38.70
C GLU A 809 -25.26 -53.20 -37.34
N SER A 810 -26.34 -52.44 -37.23
CA SER A 810 -26.85 -51.82 -36.03
C SER A 810 -27.79 -52.75 -35.25
N SER A 811 -27.86 -52.52 -33.90
CA SER A 811 -28.84 -53.24 -33.05
C SER A 811 -30.27 -52.78 -33.29
N GLU A 812 -30.46 -51.56 -33.76
CA GLU A 812 -31.76 -50.91 -33.95
C GLU A 812 -31.94 -50.57 -35.43
N PRO A 813 -33.19 -50.51 -35.94
CA PRO A 813 -33.47 -50.02 -37.30
C PRO A 813 -33.23 -48.54 -37.38
N LEU A 814 -32.52 -48.11 -38.42
CA LEU A 814 -32.14 -46.73 -38.66
C LEU A 814 -33.10 -46.10 -39.68
N ASP A 815 -33.65 -44.91 -39.37
CA ASP A 815 -34.55 -44.20 -40.30
C ASP A 815 -33.69 -43.31 -41.26
N TRP A 816 -33.65 -43.67 -42.51
CA TRP A 816 -32.94 -43.00 -43.58
C TRP A 816 -33.76 -41.91 -44.28
N SER A 817 -35.09 -41.87 -43.99
CA SER A 817 -36.02 -41.06 -44.78
C SER A 817 -35.75 -39.55 -44.74
N LEU A 818 -35.14 -39.08 -43.66
CA LEU A 818 -34.90 -37.65 -43.39
C LEU A 818 -33.42 -37.27 -43.36
N LEU A 819 -32.51 -38.20 -43.76
CA LEU A 819 -31.07 -37.99 -43.73
C LEU A 819 -30.54 -37.60 -45.12
N ASN A 820 -29.91 -36.39 -45.19
CA ASN A 820 -29.20 -35.96 -46.40
C ASN A 820 -27.68 -36.10 -46.15
N SER A 821 -26.99 -36.93 -46.92
CA SER A 821 -25.54 -37.18 -46.79
C SER A 821 -25.14 -37.53 -45.33
N PRO A 822 -25.72 -38.62 -44.78
CA PRO A 822 -25.52 -38.94 -43.36
C PRO A 822 -24.05 -39.31 -43.07
N ALA A 823 -23.56 -38.81 -41.92
CA ALA A 823 -22.28 -39.17 -41.37
C ALA A 823 -22.45 -40.18 -40.24
N LEU A 824 -21.56 -41.16 -40.19
CA LEU A 824 -21.46 -42.12 -39.11
C LEU A 824 -20.34 -41.73 -38.14
N TYR A 825 -20.65 -41.76 -36.84
CA TYR A 825 -19.70 -41.61 -35.75
C TYR A 825 -19.70 -42.86 -34.90
N LEU A 826 -18.53 -43.31 -34.50
CA LEU A 826 -18.35 -44.52 -33.69
C LEU A 826 -17.57 -44.21 -32.42
N ARG A 827 -18.01 -44.77 -31.31
CA ARG A 827 -17.25 -44.66 -30.03
C ARG A 827 -16.16 -45.73 -29.99
N ARG A 828 -14.94 -45.29 -29.72
CA ARG A 828 -13.82 -46.21 -29.48
C ARG A 828 -13.86 -46.77 -28.04
N PRO A 829 -13.12 -47.87 -27.76
CA PRO A 829 -13.05 -48.45 -26.40
C PRO A 829 -12.55 -47.49 -25.31
N ASP A 830 -11.75 -46.48 -25.69
CA ASP A 830 -11.24 -45.43 -24.77
C ASP A 830 -12.25 -44.29 -24.55
N GLY A 831 -13.45 -44.37 -25.06
CA GLY A 831 -14.49 -43.36 -24.98
C GLY A 831 -14.42 -42.24 -26.04
N THR A 832 -13.31 -42.14 -26.78
CA THR A 832 -13.16 -41.13 -27.84
C THR A 832 -14.04 -41.45 -29.07
N VAL A 833 -14.25 -40.46 -29.95
CA VAL A 833 -15.07 -40.59 -31.14
C VAL A 833 -14.19 -40.73 -32.36
N SER A 834 -14.53 -41.70 -33.19
CA SER A 834 -14.02 -41.83 -34.56
C SER A 834 -15.16 -41.61 -35.55
N GLY A 835 -14.96 -40.83 -36.60
CA GLY A 835 -15.97 -40.69 -37.59
C GLY A 835 -16.11 -39.38 -38.31
N GLY A 836 -17.37 -39.12 -38.68
CA GLY A 836 -17.73 -38.26 -39.76
C GLY A 836 -17.62 -39.04 -41.06
N TYR A 837 -17.74 -40.40 -40.99
CA TYR A 837 -17.62 -41.26 -42.19
C TYR A 837 -18.89 -41.13 -43.01
N PRO A 838 -18.79 -40.86 -44.30
CA PRO A 838 -19.98 -40.87 -45.20
C PRO A 838 -20.59 -42.26 -45.20
N ALA A 839 -21.87 -42.35 -44.81
CA ALA A 839 -22.57 -43.63 -44.69
C ALA A 839 -23.50 -43.87 -45.88
N THR A 840 -23.49 -45.08 -46.42
CA THR A 840 -24.36 -45.53 -47.48
C THR A 840 -25.31 -46.60 -46.95
N ARG A 841 -26.63 -46.41 -47.14
CA ARG A 841 -27.66 -47.36 -46.71
C ARG A 841 -27.58 -48.65 -47.55
N ILE A 842 -27.71 -49.79 -46.88
CA ILE A 842 -27.95 -51.09 -47.49
C ILE A 842 -29.38 -51.51 -47.20
N ASP A 843 -29.80 -51.49 -45.96
CA ASP A 843 -31.15 -51.63 -45.50
C ASP A 843 -31.32 -50.84 -44.16
N ASP A 844 -32.40 -51.11 -43.41
CA ASP A 844 -32.70 -50.38 -42.17
C ASP A 844 -31.73 -50.72 -41.01
N TYR A 845 -31.08 -51.87 -41.07
CA TYR A 845 -30.09 -52.28 -40.05
C TYR A 845 -28.64 -52.21 -40.52
N ARG A 846 -28.42 -52.20 -41.84
CA ARG A 846 -27.11 -52.33 -42.41
C ARG A 846 -26.71 -51.10 -43.24
N LEU A 847 -25.47 -50.70 -43.06
CA LEU A 847 -24.84 -49.59 -43.78
C LEU A 847 -23.41 -49.94 -44.19
N SER A 848 -22.87 -49.21 -45.14
CA SER A 848 -21.44 -49.26 -45.44
C SER A 848 -20.79 -47.91 -45.36
N ILE A 849 -19.52 -47.88 -44.92
CA ILE A 849 -18.62 -46.74 -44.88
C ILE A 849 -17.32 -47.07 -45.60
N PRO A 850 -16.52 -46.06 -46.05
CA PRO A 850 -15.31 -46.34 -46.81
C PRO A 850 -14.24 -47.11 -46.02
N SER A 851 -13.92 -46.67 -44.84
CA SER A 851 -12.93 -47.29 -43.95
C SER A 851 -13.03 -46.71 -42.55
N ILE A 852 -12.45 -47.36 -41.56
CA ILE A 852 -12.30 -46.86 -40.22
C ILE A 852 -10.86 -47.00 -39.72
N ASP A 853 -10.51 -46.24 -38.72
CA ASP A 853 -9.12 -46.12 -38.20
C ASP A 853 -8.86 -47.03 -36.98
N PHE A 854 -9.84 -47.85 -36.58
CA PHE A 854 -9.72 -48.83 -35.48
C PHE A 854 -10.57 -50.07 -35.76
N VAL A 855 -10.39 -51.13 -34.98
CA VAL A 855 -11.22 -52.35 -35.09
C VAL A 855 -12.15 -52.36 -33.89
N PRO A 856 -13.48 -52.21 -34.08
CA PRO A 856 -14.45 -52.27 -33.00
C PRO A 856 -14.49 -53.65 -32.37
N ASP A 857 -14.58 -53.72 -31.04
CA ASP A 857 -14.89 -54.94 -30.32
C ASP A 857 -16.42 -55.18 -30.32
N VAL A 858 -16.87 -56.18 -31.05
CA VAL A 858 -18.24 -56.58 -31.16
C VAL A 858 -18.58 -57.86 -30.37
N SER A 859 -17.61 -58.32 -29.50
CA SER A 859 -17.78 -59.55 -28.72
C SER A 859 -18.77 -59.36 -27.54
N TRP A 860 -19.09 -58.17 -27.16
CA TRP A 860 -19.89 -57.76 -25.99
C TRP A 860 -19.27 -58.19 -24.66
N GLU A 861 -18.01 -58.56 -24.59
CA GLU A 861 -17.29 -58.86 -23.35
C GLU A 861 -17.01 -57.58 -22.53
N ILE A 862 -16.91 -56.44 -23.23
CA ILE A 862 -16.90 -55.11 -22.70
C ILE A 862 -18.08 -54.39 -23.32
N GLU A 863 -18.40 -53.20 -22.96
CA GLU A 863 -19.45 -52.39 -23.54
C GLU A 863 -19.37 -52.35 -25.10
N PRO A 864 -20.42 -52.72 -25.84
CA PRO A 864 -20.36 -52.69 -27.29
C PRO A 864 -20.22 -51.24 -27.79
N PRO A 865 -19.48 -51.03 -28.93
CA PRO A 865 -19.33 -49.71 -29.47
C PRO A 865 -20.68 -49.07 -29.81
N HIS A 866 -20.86 -47.85 -29.44
CA HIS A 866 -22.03 -47.06 -29.83
C HIS A 866 -21.76 -46.42 -31.20
N LEU A 867 -22.83 -46.24 -31.96
CA LEU A 867 -22.82 -45.52 -33.21
C LEU A 867 -23.83 -44.37 -33.20
N LEU A 868 -23.53 -43.29 -33.88
CA LEU A 868 -24.43 -42.20 -34.20
C LEU A 868 -24.47 -42.05 -35.72
N LEU A 869 -25.68 -42.14 -36.31
CA LEU A 869 -25.90 -41.90 -37.72
C LEU A 869 -26.72 -40.63 -37.92
N GLY A 870 -26.19 -39.63 -38.62
CA GLY A 870 -26.85 -38.34 -38.88
C GLY A 870 -26.11 -37.15 -38.29
N ASN A 871 -26.83 -36.09 -37.88
CA ASN A 871 -26.26 -34.86 -37.33
C ASN A 871 -26.46 -34.82 -35.80
N PRO A 872 -25.42 -35.12 -35.02
CA PRO A 872 -25.51 -34.96 -33.59
C PRO A 872 -25.60 -33.47 -33.22
N TYR A 873 -26.11 -33.15 -32.01
CA TYR A 873 -26.03 -31.83 -31.48
C TYR A 873 -24.57 -31.52 -31.08
N PRO A 874 -23.92 -30.55 -31.78
CA PRO A 874 -22.56 -30.16 -31.42
C PRO A 874 -22.59 -29.35 -30.14
N ALA A 875 -21.89 -29.79 -29.12
CA ALA A 875 -21.89 -29.12 -27.81
C ALA A 875 -20.50 -29.01 -27.19
N LEU A 876 -20.35 -28.05 -26.30
CA LEU A 876 -19.18 -27.86 -25.45
C LEU A 876 -19.58 -28.13 -23.99
N ILE A 877 -18.82 -28.96 -23.31
CA ILE A 877 -19.06 -29.26 -21.89
C ILE A 877 -18.86 -28.00 -21.05
N SER A 878 -19.84 -27.65 -20.24
CA SER A 878 -19.80 -26.49 -19.34
C SER A 878 -19.68 -26.85 -17.85
N SER A 879 -20.12 -28.02 -17.43
CA SER A 879 -19.83 -28.59 -16.10
C SER A 879 -20.02 -30.09 -16.08
N ILE A 880 -19.27 -30.73 -15.20
CA ILE A 880 -19.42 -32.15 -14.83
C ILE A 880 -19.49 -32.20 -13.32
N ASP A 881 -20.65 -32.55 -12.82
CA ASP A 881 -20.93 -32.58 -11.38
C ASP A 881 -21.08 -34.06 -10.94
N PRO A 882 -20.11 -34.64 -10.19
CA PRO A 882 -20.22 -36.01 -9.70
C PRO A 882 -21.43 -36.18 -8.81
N ASN A 883 -22.22 -37.22 -9.07
CA ASN A 883 -23.41 -37.60 -8.27
C ASN A 883 -23.19 -38.96 -7.62
N GLY A 884 -22.68 -38.96 -6.41
CA GLY A 884 -22.27 -40.19 -5.72
C GLY A 884 -20.96 -40.77 -6.33
N ASN A 885 -20.85 -42.10 -6.31
CA ASN A 885 -19.64 -42.83 -6.72
C ASN A 885 -19.73 -43.44 -8.14
N THR A 886 -20.88 -43.38 -8.80
CA THR A 886 -21.15 -44.13 -10.01
C THR A 886 -21.80 -43.33 -11.11
N ALA A 887 -22.20 -42.06 -10.85
CA ALA A 887 -22.91 -41.20 -11.79
C ALA A 887 -22.36 -39.80 -11.80
N ALA A 888 -22.62 -39.07 -12.86
CA ALA A 888 -22.33 -37.65 -12.98
C ALA A 888 -23.45 -36.95 -13.77
N SER A 889 -23.75 -35.72 -13.36
CA SER A 889 -24.61 -34.82 -14.12
C SER A 889 -23.73 -33.91 -15.00
N VAL A 890 -24.01 -33.93 -16.29
CA VAL A 890 -23.24 -33.16 -17.29
C VAL A 890 -24.11 -32.04 -17.82
N ARG A 891 -23.52 -30.83 -17.90
CA ARG A 891 -24.11 -29.71 -18.64
C ARG A 891 -23.22 -29.32 -19.80
N ALA A 892 -23.84 -28.91 -20.87
CA ALA A 892 -23.14 -28.46 -22.07
C ALA A 892 -23.91 -27.30 -22.72
N VAL A 893 -23.20 -26.49 -23.48
CA VAL A 893 -23.79 -25.42 -24.32
C VAL A 893 -23.58 -25.74 -25.78
N ASN A 894 -24.48 -25.27 -26.66
CA ASN A 894 -24.32 -25.54 -28.08
C ASN A 894 -23.01 -24.92 -28.62
N TYR A 895 -22.33 -25.69 -29.42
CA TYR A 895 -21.22 -25.19 -30.24
C TYR A 895 -21.73 -24.56 -31.52
N ASP A 896 -21.25 -23.32 -31.80
CA ASP A 896 -21.54 -22.63 -33.06
C ASP A 896 -20.25 -21.96 -33.56
N PRO A 897 -19.70 -22.34 -34.71
CA PRO A 897 -18.45 -21.82 -35.24
C PRO A 897 -18.49 -20.32 -35.54
N ARG A 898 -19.69 -19.73 -35.70
CA ARG A 898 -19.85 -18.27 -35.86
C ARG A 898 -19.38 -17.47 -34.68
N VAL A 899 -19.34 -18.04 -33.48
CA VAL A 899 -18.82 -17.39 -32.26
C VAL A 899 -17.39 -16.91 -32.49
N TYR A 900 -16.60 -17.58 -33.27
CA TYR A 900 -15.19 -17.31 -33.51
C TYR A 900 -14.91 -16.41 -34.74
N THR A 901 -15.95 -15.88 -35.40
CA THR A 901 -15.85 -15.13 -36.67
C THR A 901 -14.90 -13.92 -36.53
N TYR A 902 -14.88 -13.25 -35.40
CA TYR A 902 -14.11 -12.01 -35.19
C TYR A 902 -12.76 -12.21 -34.51
N ASP A 903 -12.35 -13.44 -34.23
CA ASP A 903 -11.13 -13.74 -33.46
C ASP A 903 -9.83 -13.15 -34.03
N ASN A 904 -9.80 -12.95 -35.35
CA ASN A 904 -8.63 -12.41 -36.06
C ASN A 904 -8.93 -11.05 -36.72
N ALA A 905 -10.11 -10.48 -36.49
CA ALA A 905 -10.49 -9.20 -37.07
C ALA A 905 -9.90 -8.01 -36.26
N SER A 906 -9.88 -6.84 -36.90
CA SER A 906 -9.46 -5.59 -36.25
C SER A 906 -10.67 -4.78 -35.81
N ALA A 907 -10.52 -4.05 -34.73
CA ALA A 907 -11.52 -3.12 -34.26
C ALA A 907 -11.85 -2.06 -35.33
N PRO A 908 -13.08 -1.62 -35.46
CA PRO A 908 -13.41 -0.47 -36.28
C PRO A 908 -12.61 0.77 -35.81
N THR A 909 -12.24 1.61 -36.79
CA THR A 909 -11.50 2.87 -36.54
C THR A 909 -12.32 3.90 -35.78
#